data_daf977bbcddefe27594f805880740e92
#
_entry.id   daf977bbcddefe27594f805880740e92
#
_cell.length_a   1.000
_cell.length_b   1.000
_cell.length_c   1.000
_cell.angle_alpha   90.00
_cell.angle_beta   90.00
_cell.angle_gamma   90.00
#
_symmetry.space_group_name_H-M   'P 1'
#
loop_
_entity.id
_entity.type
_entity.pdbx_description
1 polymer ?
#
loop_
_entity_poly.entity_id
_entity_poly.type
_entity_poly.pdbx_seq_one_letter_code
_entity_poly.pdbx_strand_id
1 'polypeptide(L)'
;MLERTRFPLLISVVVATLGALLGGVPAQAQQQGALSVREAARRAFHGSDRAGKDGPLAPVGMKLARLYYRAQQGGAAARGAGVGSEQALLPVQDGRVLVDAVAAEDDVVALRADLDALGLTGGATAGPVVSGWLPIAALAEAARLEALRFARPSLAKVRGRGARSVRQEAPVVSQGVRAMQADSAREAFGVNGDGVLVGILSDSFDCTGEATTGDVAEGELPSGVRIAEEEAGCGTGDETSGTDEGRAMGQIIFDVAPGANLAFNTAFGGIATFAGGICRLGGVGSNGVCEGTTDLLDAPAEVIVDDVINFAEPMFADGPVAQAVDAVVDRGSAYFSAAGNYADQSYESEFRVSGRDGPLAGGPLHDFDPGGATDVYQTFILPEDESLTMSFQWAQPYPSAGAAEGASTDLDVFLLNPAGDTVEAATFDNIDRDPTEILSFENTTADTTFRLGIELVEGNPPDLMKYVFSSGATDVVEGGVSASTLWGHANAEGAEAVGAAVYYNTPVFLPVDVPVVNPFSSLGGTPILFENGNRLSSPETRRKPELVGPDGGNNSFFGDDLPNTFGDGTAIPGEDDSLPNFFGTSAAAPHVAGVAALMLSRNATRAPATLYQTLEETATDMDPVRNGTFDPGENDQYVGFDFKTGFGFVDALEAVSETPPSLEVRRASGGDLPAGGEATLEVVSLRPEDAEQFVVAACPGSCGIADADYDPLATANVEGKSPPFMLDIPLPEEAGRYTLRVRQVGGGGPRLAGTLEVTVALAEEDFALRLDGPNPFQEHTRLRLVAAMEQTVRAVLYDARGRRIKTLVEGRQVQANRQTFIRLAAGGLASGVYFVRVTGADFMETESVVLVQ
;
A
#
# COMPACT_ATOMS: atom_id res chain seq x y z
N MET A 1 21.91 -52.12 -37.00
CA MET A 1 23.22 -52.18 -37.68
C MET A 1 24.14 -51.34 -36.84
N LEU A 2 24.86 -51.92 -35.93
CA LEU A 2 26.23 -52.40 -36.04
C LEU A 2 27.18 -51.21 -36.14
N GLU A 3 28.20 -51.04 -35.35
CA GLU A 3 29.06 -51.79 -34.37
C GLU A 3 30.08 -50.77 -33.86
N ARG A 4 30.36 -50.68 -32.55
CA ARG A 4 31.44 -51.30 -31.82
C ARG A 4 32.85 -51.09 -32.36
N THR A 5 33.78 -50.50 -31.53
CA THR A 5 34.98 -51.17 -30.95
C THR A 5 35.88 -50.09 -30.32
N ARG A 6 36.16 -50.08 -29.03
CA ARG A 6 37.15 -50.81 -28.18
C ARG A 6 38.64 -50.52 -28.44
N PHE A 7 39.25 -49.84 -27.44
CA PHE A 7 40.46 -50.05 -26.65
C PHE A 7 41.72 -50.64 -27.36
N PRO A 8 43.01 -50.55 -26.86
CA PRO A 8 43.53 -50.51 -25.49
C PRO A 8 44.75 -49.59 -25.23
N LEU A 9 45.09 -49.20 -24.06
CA LEU A 9 45.88 -49.73 -22.93
C LEU A 9 47.42 -49.79 -23.09
N LEU A 10 48.09 -49.36 -21.97
CA LEU A 10 49.43 -49.72 -21.43
C LEU A 10 50.67 -48.99 -21.94
N ILE A 11 51.61 -48.51 -21.13
CA ILE A 11 52.62 -49.12 -20.24
C ILE A 11 53.38 -47.97 -19.57
N SER A 12 53.44 -47.75 -18.31
CA SER A 12 54.24 -48.30 -17.21
C SER A 12 55.72 -47.93 -17.24
N VAL A 13 56.20 -47.34 -16.22
CA VAL A 13 57.03 -47.79 -15.13
C VAL A 13 58.48 -47.23 -15.08
N VAL A 14 58.78 -46.60 -13.92
CA VAL A 14 59.99 -46.67 -13.06
C VAL A 14 61.28 -45.95 -13.50
N VAL A 15 61.75 -45.02 -12.70
CA VAL A 15 63.11 -45.15 -12.06
C VAL A 15 63.08 -44.45 -10.70
N ALA A 16 63.49 -45.19 -9.72
CA ALA A 16 63.67 -44.80 -8.35
C ALA A 16 65.15 -44.51 -8.03
N THR A 17 65.37 -43.80 -6.94
CA THR A 17 66.44 -43.75 -5.99
C THR A 17 67.76 -43.08 -6.35
N LEU A 18 68.15 -42.06 -5.63
CA LEU A 18 69.21 -41.99 -4.59
C LEU A 18 69.50 -40.54 -4.16
N GLY A 19 69.59 -40.35 -2.82
CA GLY A 19 70.14 -39.13 -2.23
C GLY A 19 69.62 -38.86 -0.79
N ALA A 20 70.05 -39.69 0.10
CA ALA A 20 69.83 -39.50 1.54
C ALA A 20 70.89 -38.61 2.16
N LEU A 21 70.52 -37.98 3.30
CA LEU A 21 71.38 -37.32 4.29
C LEU A 21 71.60 -35.82 4.11
N LEU A 22 70.73 -35.06 4.79
CA LEU A 22 71.16 -34.00 5.74
C LEU A 22 69.95 -33.55 6.62
N GLY A 23 70.09 -33.81 7.87
CA GLY A 23 69.55 -33.04 9.03
C GLY A 23 68.06 -32.84 9.13
N GLY A 24 67.35 -33.72 9.82
CA GLY A 24 65.96 -33.49 10.26
C GLY A 24 65.83 -32.35 11.26
N VAL A 25 64.97 -31.40 10.93
CA VAL A 25 64.23 -30.61 11.89
C VAL A 25 62.76 -31.05 11.74
N PRO A 26 62.07 -31.42 12.79
CA PRO A 26 60.71 -31.91 12.66
C PRO A 26 59.81 -30.77 12.17
N ALA A 27 59.23 -30.91 11.01
CA ALA A 27 58.12 -30.09 10.53
C ALA A 27 56.86 -30.42 11.35
N GLN A 28 56.83 -29.96 12.58
CA GLN A 28 55.63 -29.86 13.40
C GLN A 28 55.33 -28.41 13.73
N ALA A 29 55.15 -27.56 12.70
CA ALA A 29 54.61 -26.23 12.83
C ALA A 29 54.13 -25.82 11.46
N GLN A 30 52.81 -26.03 11.22
CA GLN A 30 51.87 -25.31 10.36
C GLN A 30 50.79 -26.28 9.79
N GLN A 31 50.01 -26.85 10.72
CA GLN A 31 48.57 -27.06 10.45
C GLN A 31 47.85 -26.35 11.58
N GLN A 32 47.94 -25.02 11.58
CA GLN A 32 46.81 -24.22 12.09
C GLN A 32 45.74 -24.39 11.03
N GLY A 33 44.79 -25.28 11.31
CA GLY A 33 43.63 -25.47 10.46
C GLY A 33 42.96 -24.13 10.22
N ALA A 34 42.56 -23.81 8.98
CA ALA A 34 41.78 -22.61 8.68
C ALA A 34 40.54 -22.67 9.59
N LEU A 35 40.29 -21.56 10.32
CA LEU A 35 39.12 -21.44 11.15
C LEU A 35 37.88 -21.60 10.28
N SER A 36 36.85 -22.26 10.80
CA SER A 36 35.54 -22.24 10.12
C SER A 36 35.03 -20.83 9.97
N VAL A 37 34.16 -20.53 8.97
CA VAL A 37 33.53 -19.21 8.79
C VAL A 37 32.92 -18.74 10.10
N ARG A 38 32.17 -19.59 10.78
CA ARG A 38 31.50 -19.30 12.05
C ARG A 38 32.52 -18.90 13.15
N GLU A 39 33.60 -19.59 13.23
CA GLU A 39 34.63 -19.32 14.25
C GLU A 39 35.42 -18.03 13.94
N ALA A 40 35.71 -17.77 12.66
CA ALA A 40 36.40 -16.56 12.25
C ALA A 40 35.50 -15.32 12.49
N ALA A 41 34.20 -15.38 12.15
CA ALA A 41 33.23 -14.34 12.41
C ALA A 41 33.07 -14.07 13.92
N ARG A 42 32.95 -15.14 14.74
CA ARG A 42 32.86 -14.98 16.20
C ARG A 42 34.07 -14.28 16.79
N ARG A 43 35.28 -14.57 16.35
CA ARG A 43 36.49 -13.87 16.82
C ARG A 43 36.52 -12.42 16.36
N ALA A 44 36.07 -12.14 15.15
CA ALA A 44 36.04 -10.79 14.61
C ALA A 44 34.96 -9.91 15.27
N PHE A 45 33.92 -10.51 15.78
CA PHE A 45 32.84 -9.83 16.50
C PHE A 45 33.11 -9.72 18.01
N HIS A 46 33.46 -10.83 18.67
CA HIS A 46 33.67 -10.88 20.14
C HIS A 46 35.09 -10.57 20.61
N GLY A 47 36.00 -10.24 19.69
CA GLY A 47 37.41 -10.08 20.06
C GLY A 47 38.17 -11.41 20.33
N SER A 48 39.40 -11.28 20.82
CA SER A 48 40.29 -12.44 20.99
C SER A 48 39.96 -13.31 22.21
N ASP A 49 39.37 -12.71 23.24
CA ASP A 49 38.98 -13.38 24.49
C ASP A 49 37.58 -14.03 24.38
N ARG A 50 36.79 -13.65 23.41
CA ARG A 50 35.39 -14.08 23.15
C ARG A 50 34.41 -13.76 24.28
N ALA A 51 34.79 -12.83 25.17
CA ALA A 51 33.99 -12.48 26.32
C ALA A 51 33.11 -11.26 26.11
N GLY A 52 33.46 -10.37 25.15
CA GLY A 52 32.74 -9.15 24.84
C GLY A 52 32.20 -9.15 23.41
N LYS A 53 31.77 -7.98 22.97
CA LYS A 53 31.37 -7.66 21.57
C LYS A 53 32.26 -6.51 21.03
N ASP A 54 33.59 -6.61 21.30
CA ASP A 54 34.60 -5.58 21.09
C ASP A 54 35.58 -5.91 19.95
N GLY A 55 35.27 -6.92 19.15
CA GLY A 55 36.10 -7.32 18.03
C GLY A 55 36.07 -6.31 16.86
N PRO A 56 37.02 -6.44 15.90
CA PRO A 56 37.17 -5.46 14.80
C PRO A 56 35.98 -5.38 13.84
N LEU A 57 35.03 -6.30 13.88
CA LEU A 57 33.78 -6.27 13.13
C LEU A 57 32.54 -6.08 14.01
N ALA A 58 32.70 -5.73 15.29
CA ALA A 58 31.59 -5.45 16.18
C ALA A 58 30.68 -4.32 15.65
N PRO A 59 31.20 -3.22 15.05
CA PRO A 59 30.35 -2.17 14.52
C PRO A 59 29.41 -2.58 13.37
N VAL A 60 29.71 -3.67 12.65
CA VAL A 60 28.87 -4.19 11.56
C VAL A 60 28.05 -5.43 11.95
N GLY A 61 28.22 -5.91 13.17
CA GLY A 61 27.45 -7.02 13.72
C GLY A 61 27.80 -8.40 13.17
N MET A 62 27.30 -9.43 13.86
CA MET A 62 27.64 -10.84 13.59
C MET A 62 27.17 -11.31 12.19
N LYS A 63 25.99 -10.88 11.73
CA LYS A 63 25.44 -11.29 10.42
C LYS A 63 26.35 -10.84 9.27
N LEU A 64 26.75 -9.57 9.25
CA LEU A 64 27.67 -9.04 8.22
C LEU A 64 29.09 -9.61 8.39
N ALA A 65 29.56 -9.87 9.61
CA ALA A 65 30.84 -10.53 9.86
C ALA A 65 30.85 -11.96 9.28
N ARG A 66 29.78 -12.74 9.45
CA ARG A 66 29.64 -14.08 8.85
C ARG A 66 29.64 -13.99 7.32
N LEU A 67 28.91 -13.06 6.72
CA LEU A 67 28.84 -12.81 5.29
C LEU A 67 30.25 -12.48 4.72
N TYR A 68 30.99 -11.59 5.39
CA TYR A 68 32.37 -11.22 5.04
C TYR A 68 33.31 -12.43 4.98
N TYR A 69 33.36 -13.25 6.02
CA TYR A 69 34.26 -14.42 6.06
C TYR A 69 33.83 -15.53 5.11
N ARG A 70 32.54 -15.66 4.84
CA ARG A 70 32.04 -16.61 3.84
C ARG A 70 32.50 -16.21 2.43
N ALA A 71 32.40 -14.94 2.10
CA ALA A 71 32.87 -14.41 0.82
C ALA A 71 34.38 -14.62 0.63
N GLN A 72 35.17 -14.48 1.71
CA GLN A 72 36.64 -14.69 1.65
C GLN A 72 37.06 -16.15 1.46
N GLN A 73 36.29 -17.13 1.87
CA GLN A 73 36.62 -18.55 1.70
C GLN A 73 36.40 -19.09 0.27
N GLY A 74 36.02 -18.24 -0.68
CA GLY A 74 36.10 -18.56 -2.13
C GLY A 74 35.10 -19.60 -2.62
N GLY A 75 33.95 -19.74 -1.98
CA GLY A 75 32.88 -20.59 -2.49
C GLY A 75 32.14 -19.95 -3.65
N ALA A 76 31.75 -20.75 -4.67
CA ALA A 76 30.87 -20.33 -5.76
C ALA A 76 29.49 -19.79 -5.26
N ALA A 77 29.24 -19.89 -3.98
CA ALA A 77 28.10 -19.39 -3.23
C ALA A 77 28.03 -17.85 -3.12
N ALA A 78 29.10 -17.13 -3.43
CA ALA A 78 29.04 -15.67 -3.54
C ALA A 78 28.43 -15.20 -4.87
N ARG A 79 27.99 -16.10 -5.72
CA ARG A 79 27.30 -15.83 -6.98
C ARG A 79 25.98 -16.61 -6.98
N GLY A 80 24.95 -16.10 -6.33
CA GLY A 80 23.55 -16.37 -6.61
C GLY A 80 23.10 -17.81 -6.87
N ALA A 81 23.63 -18.84 -6.17
CA ALA A 81 23.08 -20.17 -6.32
C ALA A 81 23.27 -21.01 -5.03
N GLY A 82 22.17 -21.30 -4.35
CA GLY A 82 22.02 -22.41 -3.40
C GLY A 82 22.83 -22.27 -2.11
N VAL A 83 22.43 -21.38 -1.24
CA VAL A 83 23.03 -21.22 0.08
C VAL A 83 21.97 -21.42 1.15
N GLY A 84 22.31 -22.17 2.19
CA GLY A 84 21.39 -22.55 3.25
C GLY A 84 20.72 -21.34 3.93
N SER A 85 19.68 -21.62 4.64
CA SER A 85 18.64 -20.77 5.25
C SER A 85 19.01 -19.35 5.75
N GLU A 86 20.20 -19.14 6.26
CA GLU A 86 20.67 -17.83 6.75
C GLU A 86 20.88 -16.77 5.66
N GLN A 87 20.99 -17.14 4.40
CA GLN A 87 21.35 -16.24 3.30
C GLN A 87 20.17 -15.85 2.42
N ALA A 88 19.10 -16.63 2.44
CA ALA A 88 17.85 -16.32 1.75
C ALA A 88 17.16 -15.04 2.29
N LEU A 89 17.56 -14.61 3.51
CA LEU A 89 16.97 -13.48 4.21
C LEU A 89 17.84 -12.20 4.21
N LEU A 90 19.07 -12.25 3.64
CA LEU A 90 19.92 -11.07 3.52
C LEU A 90 19.89 -10.54 2.09
N PRO A 91 19.65 -9.25 1.88
CA PRO A 91 19.69 -8.65 0.56
C PRO A 91 21.13 -8.61 0.06
N VAL A 92 21.49 -9.56 -0.80
CA VAL A 92 22.82 -9.70 -1.40
C VAL A 92 22.69 -9.76 -2.92
N GLN A 93 23.32 -8.84 -3.62
CA GLN A 93 23.33 -8.78 -5.08
C GLN A 93 24.73 -8.44 -5.59
N ASP A 94 25.24 -9.12 -6.61
CA ASP A 94 26.53 -8.84 -7.30
C ASP A 94 27.75 -8.67 -6.36
N GLY A 95 27.80 -9.44 -5.25
CA GLY A 95 28.88 -9.36 -4.26
C GLY A 95 28.78 -8.13 -3.34
N ARG A 96 27.64 -7.50 -3.27
CA ARG A 96 27.28 -6.40 -2.39
C ARG A 96 26.18 -6.83 -1.44
N VAL A 97 26.07 -6.15 -0.31
CA VAL A 97 24.99 -6.32 0.67
C VAL A 97 24.35 -4.96 0.91
N LEU A 98 23.03 -4.94 1.01
CA LEU A 98 22.30 -3.74 1.40
C LEU A 98 22.46 -3.49 2.90
N VAL A 99 22.90 -2.29 3.25
CA VAL A 99 23.13 -1.89 4.64
C VAL A 99 22.46 -0.58 4.98
N ASP A 100 22.04 -0.47 6.25
CA ASP A 100 21.74 0.80 6.93
C ASP A 100 22.89 1.09 7.88
N ALA A 101 23.64 2.16 7.63
CA ALA A 101 24.76 2.62 8.40
C ALA A 101 24.41 3.92 9.15
N VAL A 102 24.62 3.95 10.46
CA VAL A 102 24.29 5.09 11.32
C VAL A 102 25.56 5.85 11.64
N ALA A 103 25.54 7.18 11.48
CA ALA A 103 26.67 8.05 11.70
C ALA A 103 27.00 8.22 13.19
N ALA A 104 28.28 8.39 13.48
CA ALA A 104 28.77 8.87 14.77
C ALA A 104 28.64 10.40 14.85
N GLU A 105 28.25 10.93 16.02
CA GLU A 105 28.27 12.35 16.32
C GLU A 105 27.68 13.30 15.25
N ASP A 106 26.56 12.91 14.60
CA ASP A 106 25.88 13.67 13.54
C ASP A 106 26.72 13.92 12.27
N ASP A 107 27.84 13.22 12.08
CA ASP A 107 28.70 13.38 10.89
C ASP A 107 28.30 12.47 9.72
N VAL A 108 27.02 12.52 9.37
CA VAL A 108 26.45 11.73 8.27
C VAL A 108 27.10 12.07 6.91
N VAL A 109 27.56 13.30 6.73
CA VAL A 109 28.21 13.74 5.48
C VAL A 109 29.55 13.04 5.31
N ALA A 110 30.36 12.95 6.39
CA ALA A 110 31.61 12.21 6.36
C ALA A 110 31.38 10.71 6.19
N LEU A 111 30.41 10.12 6.92
CA LEU A 111 30.05 8.71 6.76
C LEU A 111 29.68 8.40 5.32
N ARG A 112 28.84 9.22 4.70
CA ARG A 112 28.44 9.05 3.30
C ARG A 112 29.63 9.08 2.34
N ALA A 113 30.51 10.09 2.49
CA ALA A 113 31.70 10.21 1.66
C ALA A 113 32.66 9.03 1.83
N ASP A 114 32.85 8.55 3.04
CA ASP A 114 33.71 7.40 3.34
C ASP A 114 33.13 6.10 2.77
N LEU A 115 31.81 5.87 2.88
CA LEU A 115 31.15 4.71 2.30
C LEU A 115 31.17 4.75 0.75
N ASP A 116 30.98 5.92 0.15
CA ASP A 116 31.13 6.11 -1.31
C ASP A 116 32.58 5.79 -1.76
N ALA A 117 33.60 6.18 -0.98
CA ALA A 117 35.00 5.83 -1.26
C ALA A 117 35.26 4.33 -1.14
N LEU A 118 34.52 3.61 -0.31
CA LEU A 118 34.52 2.15 -0.18
C LEU A 118 33.67 1.47 -1.27
N GLY A 119 33.02 2.23 -2.14
CA GLY A 119 32.27 1.75 -3.28
C GLY A 119 30.80 1.51 -2.99
N LEU A 120 30.18 2.22 -2.05
CA LEU A 120 28.72 2.21 -1.88
C LEU A 120 28.04 2.64 -3.20
N THR A 121 26.95 1.99 -3.56
CA THR A 121 26.12 2.34 -4.72
C THR A 121 24.66 2.40 -4.34
N GLY A 122 23.86 3.19 -5.06
CA GLY A 122 22.45 3.41 -4.73
C GLY A 122 22.27 4.04 -3.35
N GLY A 123 23.27 4.85 -2.92
CA GLY A 123 23.26 5.38 -1.56
C GLY A 123 22.30 6.54 -1.39
N ALA A 124 21.50 6.52 -0.33
CA ALA A 124 20.65 7.61 0.17
C ALA A 124 21.06 8.00 1.59
N THR A 125 20.61 9.18 2.02
CA THR A 125 20.85 9.71 3.37
C THR A 125 19.53 10.24 3.92
N ALA A 126 19.20 9.87 5.17
CA ALA A 126 18.03 10.38 5.86
C ALA A 126 18.35 10.52 7.37
N GLY A 127 18.38 11.76 7.88
CA GLY A 127 18.86 12.04 9.21
C GLY A 127 20.27 11.49 9.43
N PRO A 128 20.54 10.69 10.48
CA PRO A 128 21.86 10.11 10.75
C PRO A 128 22.13 8.83 9.93
N VAL A 129 21.20 8.34 9.10
CA VAL A 129 21.29 7.06 8.41
C VAL A 129 21.77 7.22 6.97
N VAL A 130 22.71 6.37 6.56
CA VAL A 130 23.12 6.16 5.16
C VAL A 130 22.75 4.74 4.77
N SER A 131 21.90 4.60 3.77
CA SER A 131 21.54 3.29 3.20
C SER A 131 22.19 3.08 1.84
N GLY A 132 22.46 1.83 1.44
CA GLY A 132 22.96 1.52 0.11
C GLY A 132 23.64 0.15 0.00
N TRP A 133 24.04 -0.19 -1.22
CA TRP A 133 24.69 -1.44 -1.58
C TRP A 133 26.20 -1.36 -1.39
N LEU A 134 26.72 -1.91 -0.28
CA LEU A 134 28.14 -1.91 0.06
C LEU A 134 28.80 -3.20 -0.43
N PRO A 135 30.02 -3.14 -1.09
CA PRO A 135 30.75 -4.36 -1.39
C PRO A 135 31.04 -5.19 -0.14
N ILE A 136 30.71 -6.49 -0.14
CA ILE A 136 30.96 -7.39 1.00
C ILE A 136 32.43 -7.36 1.41
N ALA A 137 33.35 -7.23 0.45
CA ALA A 137 34.78 -7.14 0.74
C ALA A 137 35.18 -5.87 1.52
N ALA A 138 34.38 -4.81 1.45
CA ALA A 138 34.64 -3.53 2.13
C ALA A 138 34.15 -3.51 3.60
N LEU A 139 33.36 -4.48 4.03
CA LEU A 139 32.77 -4.52 5.39
C LEU A 139 33.82 -4.35 6.51
N ALA A 140 35.01 -4.96 6.35
CA ALA A 140 36.08 -4.84 7.35
C ALA A 140 36.76 -3.46 7.36
N GLU A 141 36.71 -2.70 6.29
CA GLU A 141 37.20 -1.32 6.22
C GLU A 141 36.11 -0.38 6.74
N ALA A 142 34.86 -0.61 6.38
CA ALA A 142 33.71 0.15 6.88
C ALA A 142 33.61 0.09 8.40
N ALA A 143 33.83 -1.08 9.01
CA ALA A 143 33.84 -1.24 10.49
C ALA A 143 34.92 -0.42 11.21
N ARG A 144 35.90 0.21 10.49
CA ARG A 144 36.96 1.03 11.07
C ARG A 144 36.77 2.52 10.84
N LEU A 145 35.72 2.92 10.14
CA LEU A 145 35.44 4.34 9.88
C LEU A 145 35.10 5.04 11.21
N GLU A 146 35.77 6.16 11.48
CA GLU A 146 35.49 6.99 12.66
C GLU A 146 34.09 7.60 12.60
N ALA A 147 33.59 7.87 11.39
CA ALA A 147 32.25 8.40 11.17
C ALA A 147 31.15 7.35 11.32
N LEU A 148 31.47 6.06 11.40
CA LEU A 148 30.49 4.98 11.57
C LEU A 148 30.25 4.67 13.05
N ARG A 149 29.01 4.85 13.51
CA ARG A 149 28.61 4.36 14.84
C ARG A 149 28.30 2.86 14.78
N PHE A 150 27.48 2.43 13.80
CA PHE A 150 27.22 1.02 13.49
C PHE A 150 26.60 0.86 12.10
N ALA A 151 26.60 -0.38 11.61
CA ALA A 151 25.84 -0.76 10.41
C ALA A 151 25.18 -2.11 10.60
N ARG A 152 24.04 -2.31 9.97
CA ARG A 152 23.26 -3.55 9.96
C ARG A 152 22.75 -3.85 8.55
N PRO A 153 22.39 -5.10 8.21
CA PRO A 153 21.68 -5.39 6.99
C PRO A 153 20.32 -4.67 7.00
N SER A 154 19.94 -4.05 5.90
CA SER A 154 18.60 -3.52 5.76
C SER A 154 17.64 -4.63 5.38
N LEU A 155 16.57 -4.80 6.14
CA LEU A 155 15.56 -5.84 5.94
C LEU A 155 14.19 -5.20 5.81
N ALA A 156 13.75 -5.03 4.57
CA ALA A 156 12.41 -4.54 4.24
C ALA A 156 11.52 -5.70 3.76
N LYS A 157 10.21 -5.56 3.94
CA LYS A 157 9.20 -6.49 3.47
C LYS A 157 7.93 -5.75 3.09
N VAL A 158 7.31 -6.15 1.98
CA VAL A 158 5.94 -5.75 1.67
C VAL A 158 4.95 -6.41 2.62
N ARG A 159 3.87 -5.74 2.89
CA ARG A 159 2.80 -6.21 3.80
C ARG A 159 1.68 -6.92 3.05
N GLY A 160 1.87 -7.24 1.75
CA GLY A 160 0.94 -7.98 0.91
C GLY A 160 1.03 -9.49 1.11
N ARG A 161 0.01 -10.17 0.62
CA ARG A 161 0.00 -11.62 0.42
C ARG A 161 -0.33 -11.86 -1.03
N GLY A 162 0.67 -12.11 -1.83
CA GLY A 162 0.51 -12.41 -3.23
C GLY A 162 1.84 -12.73 -3.89
N ALA A 163 1.77 -13.46 -4.97
CA ALA A 163 2.86 -13.70 -5.89
C ALA A 163 2.33 -13.37 -7.30
N ARG A 164 3.22 -13.18 -8.25
CA ARG A 164 2.82 -13.01 -9.64
C ARG A 164 2.08 -14.25 -10.13
N SER A 165 0.88 -14.07 -10.68
CA SER A 165 0.15 -15.10 -11.40
C SER A 165 0.20 -14.85 -12.91
N VAL A 166 -0.39 -15.76 -13.68
CA VAL A 166 -0.48 -15.59 -15.14
C VAL A 166 -1.45 -14.46 -15.43
N ARG A 167 -0.97 -13.45 -16.16
CA ARG A 167 -1.76 -12.29 -16.57
C ARG A 167 -3.00 -12.67 -17.35
N GLN A 168 -4.11 -12.01 -17.06
CA GLN A 168 -5.38 -12.10 -17.77
C GLN A 168 -5.54 -10.93 -18.77
N GLU A 169 -6.08 -11.22 -19.96
CA GLU A 169 -6.34 -10.22 -21.01
C GLU A 169 -7.77 -9.65 -20.86
N ALA A 170 -8.03 -8.67 -20.01
CA ALA A 170 -9.24 -7.84 -20.01
C ALA A 170 -9.12 -6.77 -18.93
N PRO A 171 -9.82 -5.63 -19.02
CA PRO A 171 -9.91 -4.74 -17.89
C PRO A 171 -10.47 -5.48 -16.68
N VAL A 172 -9.67 -5.56 -15.62
CA VAL A 172 -10.02 -6.18 -14.33
C VAL A 172 -10.34 -5.06 -13.36
N VAL A 173 -11.44 -5.15 -12.65
CA VAL A 173 -11.82 -4.15 -11.65
C VAL A 173 -11.94 -4.83 -10.29
N SER A 174 -11.22 -4.33 -9.29
CA SER A 174 -11.31 -4.80 -7.92
C SER A 174 -12.74 -4.71 -7.38
N GLN A 175 -13.22 -5.78 -6.77
CA GLN A 175 -14.51 -5.77 -6.06
C GLN A 175 -14.52 -4.79 -4.87
N GLY A 176 -13.33 -4.39 -4.38
CA GLY A 176 -13.16 -3.37 -3.35
C GLY A 176 -13.79 -2.03 -3.72
N VAL A 177 -13.78 -1.65 -5.01
CA VAL A 177 -14.46 -0.45 -5.52
C VAL A 177 -15.94 -0.43 -5.13
N ARG A 178 -16.60 -1.58 -5.30
CA ARG A 178 -18.02 -1.72 -4.97
C ARG A 178 -18.23 -1.89 -3.46
N ALA A 179 -17.32 -2.58 -2.77
CA ALA A 179 -17.41 -2.78 -1.32
C ALA A 179 -17.44 -1.46 -0.55
N MET A 180 -16.64 -0.46 -0.99
CA MET A 180 -16.60 0.91 -0.45
C MET A 180 -17.62 1.87 -1.07
N GLN A 181 -18.43 1.43 -2.05
CA GLN A 181 -19.34 2.28 -2.80
C GLN A 181 -18.64 3.41 -3.60
N ALA A 182 -17.40 3.21 -4.03
CA ALA A 182 -16.65 4.22 -4.79
C ALA A 182 -17.23 4.44 -6.20
N ASP A 183 -17.76 3.40 -6.84
CA ASP A 183 -18.53 3.49 -8.09
C ASP A 183 -19.77 4.39 -7.93
N SER A 184 -20.51 4.21 -6.82
CA SER A 184 -21.67 5.03 -6.47
C SER A 184 -21.28 6.50 -6.20
N ALA A 185 -20.15 6.73 -5.51
CA ALA A 185 -19.61 8.08 -5.28
C ALA A 185 -19.25 8.76 -6.60
N ARG A 186 -18.58 8.05 -7.52
CA ARG A 186 -18.26 8.57 -8.85
C ARG A 186 -19.51 8.95 -9.66
N GLU A 187 -20.50 8.06 -9.64
CA GLU A 187 -21.77 8.32 -10.34
C GLU A 187 -22.55 9.51 -9.74
N ALA A 188 -22.63 9.56 -8.40
CA ALA A 188 -23.44 10.55 -7.71
C ALA A 188 -22.84 11.97 -7.74
N PHE A 189 -21.54 12.10 -7.59
CA PHE A 189 -20.88 13.40 -7.41
C PHE A 189 -20.05 13.84 -8.59
N GLY A 190 -19.89 12.97 -9.54
CA GLY A 190 -19.22 13.33 -10.70
C GLY A 190 -17.69 13.46 -10.52
N VAL A 191 -17.06 12.70 -9.63
CA VAL A 191 -15.63 12.67 -9.32
C VAL A 191 -14.98 11.41 -9.90
N ASN A 192 -13.71 11.46 -10.26
CA ASN A 192 -12.97 10.31 -10.77
C ASN A 192 -11.45 10.38 -10.46
N GLY A 193 -11.01 11.33 -9.62
CA GLY A 193 -9.59 11.55 -9.34
C GLY A 193 -8.89 12.52 -10.29
N ASP A 194 -9.60 13.16 -11.21
CA ASP A 194 -9.02 14.10 -12.18
C ASP A 194 -8.15 15.17 -11.50
N GLY A 195 -6.92 15.30 -11.98
CA GLY A 195 -5.97 16.32 -11.53
C GLY A 195 -5.27 16.02 -10.22
N VAL A 196 -5.48 14.83 -9.64
CA VAL A 196 -4.77 14.34 -8.46
C VAL A 196 -3.61 13.44 -8.88
N LEU A 197 -2.44 13.61 -8.27
CA LEU A 197 -1.30 12.71 -8.40
C LEU A 197 -1.22 11.86 -7.15
N VAL A 198 -1.25 10.54 -7.33
CA VAL A 198 -1.03 9.56 -6.24
C VAL A 198 0.36 8.97 -6.36
N GLY A 199 1.18 9.14 -5.32
CA GLY A 199 2.50 8.54 -5.19
C GLY A 199 2.42 7.19 -4.49
N ILE A 200 3.09 6.19 -5.03
CA ILE A 200 3.10 4.80 -4.54
C ILE A 200 4.52 4.44 -4.11
N LEU A 201 4.64 3.83 -2.93
CA LEU A 201 5.89 3.24 -2.44
C LEU A 201 5.64 1.77 -2.13
N SER A 202 6.39 0.88 -2.78
CA SER A 202 6.33 -0.58 -2.60
C SER A 202 7.68 -1.19 -3.02
N ASP A 203 7.72 -2.48 -3.31
CA ASP A 203 8.94 -3.14 -3.80
C ASP A 203 9.33 -2.63 -5.19
N SER A 204 8.49 -2.84 -6.18
CA SER A 204 8.75 -2.58 -7.60
C SER A 204 7.47 -2.25 -8.37
N PHE A 205 7.62 -1.76 -9.60
CA PHE A 205 6.50 -1.37 -10.46
C PHE A 205 6.53 -2.02 -11.85
N ASP A 206 7.66 -2.02 -12.53
CA ASP A 206 7.76 -2.49 -13.92
C ASP A 206 8.98 -3.38 -14.15
N CYS A 207 9.28 -4.29 -13.23
CA CYS A 207 10.38 -5.23 -13.34
C CYS A 207 10.23 -6.18 -14.55
N THR A 208 9.01 -6.43 -15.00
CA THR A 208 8.71 -7.23 -16.18
C THR A 208 8.67 -6.44 -17.48
N GLY A 209 8.57 -5.11 -17.43
CA GLY A 209 8.37 -4.25 -18.61
C GLY A 209 6.95 -4.30 -19.18
N GLU A 210 5.98 -4.78 -18.41
CA GLU A 210 4.58 -4.95 -18.84
C GLU A 210 3.68 -3.78 -18.47
N ALA A 211 4.05 -2.95 -17.48
CA ALA A 211 3.25 -1.82 -17.04
C ALA A 211 2.95 -0.83 -18.18
N THR A 212 3.95 -0.48 -18.96
CA THR A 212 3.82 0.51 -20.05
C THR A 212 3.28 -0.08 -21.35
N THR A 213 3.48 -1.37 -21.62
CA THR A 213 3.11 -2.03 -22.89
C THR A 213 1.85 -2.85 -22.81
N GLY A 214 1.52 -3.38 -21.64
CA GLY A 214 0.40 -4.26 -21.37
C GLY A 214 -0.71 -3.50 -20.63
N ASP A 215 -0.49 -3.12 -19.37
CA ASP A 215 -1.52 -2.57 -18.50
C ASP A 215 -2.12 -1.27 -19.03
N VAL A 216 -1.30 -0.36 -19.56
CA VAL A 216 -1.82 0.87 -20.19
C VAL A 216 -2.65 0.56 -21.44
N ALA A 217 -2.22 -0.42 -22.25
CA ALA A 217 -2.96 -0.79 -23.47
C ALA A 217 -4.30 -1.48 -23.18
N GLU A 218 -4.40 -2.16 -22.05
CA GLU A 218 -5.59 -2.89 -21.61
C GLU A 218 -6.51 -2.04 -20.72
N GLY A 219 -6.04 -0.86 -20.30
CA GLY A 219 -6.82 0.06 -19.47
C GLY A 219 -6.75 -0.23 -17.97
N GLU A 220 -5.75 -1.00 -17.53
CA GLU A 220 -5.46 -1.31 -16.13
C GLU A 220 -4.71 -0.18 -15.41
N LEU A 221 -4.00 0.66 -16.17
CA LEU A 221 -3.22 1.79 -15.66
C LEU A 221 -3.40 3.02 -16.54
N PRO A 222 -3.26 4.24 -15.97
CA PRO A 222 -3.26 5.46 -16.77
C PRO A 222 -2.02 5.55 -17.66
N SER A 223 -2.14 6.21 -18.81
CA SER A 223 -0.98 6.52 -19.63
C SER A 223 -0.06 7.52 -18.93
N GLY A 224 1.24 7.20 -18.83
CA GLY A 224 2.24 8.13 -18.33
C GLY A 224 2.49 8.05 -16.82
N VAL A 225 2.36 6.86 -16.22
CA VAL A 225 2.86 6.60 -14.87
C VAL A 225 4.32 7.01 -14.76
N ARG A 226 4.66 7.82 -13.76
CA ARG A 226 6.01 8.31 -13.53
C ARG A 226 6.75 7.41 -12.55
N ILE A 227 7.67 6.59 -13.02
CA ILE A 227 8.60 5.82 -12.17
C ILE A 227 9.77 6.73 -11.81
N ALA A 228 9.85 7.19 -10.57
CA ALA A 228 10.92 8.06 -10.08
C ALA A 228 12.18 7.25 -9.74
N GLU A 229 12.02 6.10 -9.11
CA GLU A 229 13.07 5.14 -8.81
C GLU A 229 12.47 3.73 -8.79
N GLU A 230 13.13 2.78 -9.46
CA GLU A 230 12.75 1.37 -9.51
C GLU A 230 13.66 0.54 -8.61
N GLU A 231 13.23 -0.66 -8.20
CA GLU A 231 14.05 -1.56 -7.42
C GLU A 231 15.35 -1.94 -8.17
N ALA A 232 16.44 -2.01 -7.41
CA ALA A 232 17.73 -2.40 -7.95
C ALA A 232 17.69 -3.84 -8.49
N GLY A 233 18.04 -4.02 -9.75
CA GLY A 233 18.02 -5.34 -10.39
C GLY A 233 16.80 -5.62 -11.26
N CYS A 234 15.77 -4.79 -11.23
CA CYS A 234 14.66 -4.89 -12.16
C CYS A 234 15.10 -4.92 -13.62
N GLY A 235 14.47 -5.77 -14.43
CA GLY A 235 14.77 -5.90 -15.86
C GLY A 235 16.06 -6.66 -16.20
N THR A 236 16.77 -7.21 -15.20
CA THR A 236 18.00 -8.00 -15.44
C THR A 236 17.72 -9.46 -15.82
N GLY A 237 16.45 -9.90 -15.75
CA GLY A 237 16.04 -11.28 -15.96
C GLY A 237 16.25 -12.17 -14.74
N ASP A 238 16.56 -11.60 -13.59
CA ASP A 238 16.55 -12.29 -12.30
C ASP A 238 15.10 -12.26 -11.76
N GLU A 239 14.43 -13.40 -11.79
CA GLU A 239 13.04 -13.53 -11.32
C GLU A 239 12.91 -13.31 -9.79
N THR A 240 14.01 -13.08 -9.09
CA THR A 240 14.03 -12.79 -7.64
C THR A 240 14.00 -11.30 -7.31
N SER A 241 14.07 -10.42 -8.31
CA SER A 241 14.06 -8.97 -8.14
C SER A 241 12.65 -8.43 -8.31
N GLY A 242 12.03 -7.98 -7.24
CA GLY A 242 10.72 -7.33 -7.21
C GLY A 242 9.54 -8.21 -7.62
N THR A 243 8.40 -7.96 -7.01
CA THR A 243 7.14 -8.67 -7.32
C THR A 243 6.18 -7.86 -8.17
N ASP A 244 6.50 -6.58 -8.46
CA ASP A 244 5.61 -5.57 -9.04
C ASP A 244 4.34 -5.33 -8.18
N GLU A 245 4.45 -5.48 -6.83
CA GLU A 245 3.32 -5.23 -5.93
C GLU A 245 2.88 -3.76 -6.01
N GLY A 246 3.82 -2.81 -6.16
CA GLY A 246 3.49 -1.40 -6.40
C GLY A 246 2.67 -1.16 -7.67
N ARG A 247 2.85 -1.99 -8.71
CA ARG A 247 2.01 -1.96 -9.91
C ARG A 247 0.61 -2.46 -9.63
N ALA A 248 0.48 -3.52 -8.83
CA ALA A 248 -0.82 -4.02 -8.41
C ALA A 248 -1.58 -3.00 -7.56
N MET A 249 -0.90 -2.29 -6.66
CA MET A 249 -1.48 -1.15 -5.93
C MET A 249 -1.93 -0.04 -6.89
N GLY A 250 -1.15 0.24 -7.93
CA GLY A 250 -1.48 1.22 -8.96
C GLY A 250 -2.76 0.87 -9.72
N GLN A 251 -2.99 -0.41 -10.03
CA GLN A 251 -4.24 -0.88 -10.65
C GLN A 251 -5.43 -0.64 -9.71
N ILE A 252 -5.31 -0.97 -8.42
CA ILE A 252 -6.36 -0.71 -7.42
C ILE A 252 -6.70 0.80 -7.35
N ILE A 253 -5.70 1.67 -7.29
CA ILE A 253 -5.94 3.12 -7.26
C ILE A 253 -6.67 3.57 -8.52
N PHE A 254 -6.28 3.06 -9.68
CA PHE A 254 -6.89 3.40 -10.95
C PHE A 254 -8.32 2.87 -11.06
N ASP A 255 -8.62 1.71 -10.49
CA ASP A 255 -9.99 1.19 -10.39
C ASP A 255 -10.91 2.09 -9.57
N VAL A 256 -10.41 2.59 -8.44
CA VAL A 256 -11.16 3.49 -7.54
C VAL A 256 -11.27 4.89 -8.15
N ALA A 257 -10.18 5.44 -8.68
CA ALA A 257 -10.05 6.80 -9.17
C ALA A 257 -9.43 6.86 -10.58
N PRO A 258 -10.18 6.50 -11.63
CA PRO A 258 -9.65 6.30 -12.99
C PRO A 258 -9.16 7.57 -13.69
N GLY A 259 -9.33 8.73 -13.12
CA GLY A 259 -8.79 10.01 -13.59
C GLY A 259 -7.52 10.44 -12.85
N ALA A 260 -7.08 9.70 -11.85
CA ALA A 260 -5.86 10.01 -11.11
C ALA A 260 -4.61 9.74 -11.94
N ASN A 261 -3.56 10.55 -11.71
CA ASN A 261 -2.23 10.29 -12.23
C ASN A 261 -1.45 9.50 -11.18
N LEU A 262 -0.50 8.67 -11.61
CA LEU A 262 0.30 7.85 -10.72
C LEU A 262 1.80 8.17 -10.83
N ALA A 263 2.48 8.13 -9.69
CA ALA A 263 3.94 8.12 -9.59
C ALA A 263 4.37 6.98 -8.68
N PHE A 264 5.52 6.38 -8.94
CA PHE A 264 6.10 5.30 -8.17
C PHE A 264 7.52 5.61 -7.74
N ASN A 265 7.90 5.20 -6.54
CA ASN A 265 9.27 5.11 -6.05
C ASN A 265 9.43 3.84 -5.23
N THR A 266 10.50 3.07 -5.47
CA THR A 266 10.75 1.90 -4.63
C THR A 266 11.00 2.30 -3.17
N ALA A 267 10.48 1.52 -2.22
CA ALA A 267 10.79 1.60 -0.79
C ALA A 267 11.95 0.67 -0.41
N PHE A 268 12.44 -0.14 -1.35
CA PHE A 268 13.55 -1.07 -1.18
C PHE A 268 14.87 -0.37 -1.54
N GLY A 269 15.87 -0.54 -0.73
CA GLY A 269 17.15 0.19 -0.83
C GLY A 269 17.63 0.72 0.52
N GLY A 270 16.90 0.38 1.58
CA GLY A 270 17.20 0.74 2.98
C GLY A 270 16.34 1.89 3.50
N ILE A 271 16.43 2.11 4.81
CA ILE A 271 15.65 3.12 5.55
C ILE A 271 15.78 4.52 4.93
N ALA A 272 17.01 4.92 4.58
CA ALA A 272 17.24 6.24 4.00
C ALA A 272 16.72 6.37 2.57
N THR A 273 16.72 5.29 1.78
CA THR A 273 16.13 5.27 0.43
C THR A 273 14.61 5.37 0.51
N PHE A 274 13.98 4.66 1.44
CA PHE A 274 12.55 4.74 1.66
C PHE A 274 12.13 6.16 2.09
N ALA A 275 12.77 6.73 3.12
CA ALA A 275 12.52 8.11 3.54
C ALA A 275 12.73 9.11 2.40
N GLY A 276 13.82 8.95 1.61
CA GLY A 276 14.09 9.76 0.43
C GLY A 276 13.03 9.62 -0.67
N GLY A 277 12.45 8.43 -0.86
CA GLY A 277 11.35 8.18 -1.78
C GLY A 277 10.08 8.93 -1.38
N ILE A 278 9.71 8.90 -0.10
CA ILE A 278 8.61 9.68 0.47
C ILE A 278 8.83 11.17 0.20
N CYS A 279 10.01 11.68 0.59
CA CYS A 279 10.37 13.10 0.39
C CYS A 279 10.33 13.51 -1.08
N ARG A 280 10.78 12.64 -1.99
CA ARG A 280 10.76 12.85 -3.45
C ARG A 280 9.34 12.97 -3.99
N LEU A 281 8.47 12.05 -3.62
CA LEU A 281 7.06 12.05 -4.04
C LEU A 281 6.31 13.27 -3.46
N GLY A 282 6.56 13.62 -2.19
CA GLY A 282 5.95 14.79 -1.54
C GLY A 282 6.61 16.13 -1.89
N GLY A 283 7.66 16.13 -2.72
CA GLY A 283 8.34 17.36 -3.16
C GLY A 283 9.07 18.10 -2.03
N VAL A 284 9.58 17.39 -1.02
CA VAL A 284 10.33 17.94 0.11
C VAL A 284 11.81 17.62 -0.04
N GLY A 285 12.69 18.62 -0.10
CA GLY A 285 14.14 18.39 -0.32
C GLY A 285 15.05 19.25 0.57
N SER A 286 14.50 20.05 1.47
CA SER A 286 15.27 21.03 2.24
C SER A 286 14.87 21.14 3.71
N ASN A 287 14.20 20.12 4.25
CA ASN A 287 13.70 20.14 5.61
C ASN A 287 14.03 18.83 6.34
N GLY A 288 14.71 18.91 7.49
CA GLY A 288 14.95 17.80 8.42
C GLY A 288 15.51 16.56 7.72
N VAL A 289 14.83 15.43 7.89
CA VAL A 289 15.22 14.13 7.32
C VAL A 289 15.24 14.11 5.77
N CYS A 290 14.51 15.01 5.13
CA CYS A 290 14.44 15.15 3.67
C CYS A 290 15.58 16.01 3.09
N GLU A 291 16.46 16.56 3.93
CA GLU A 291 17.54 17.44 3.46
C GLU A 291 18.49 16.69 2.51
N GLY A 292 18.71 17.24 1.33
CA GLY A 292 19.58 16.65 0.31
C GLY A 292 18.88 15.66 -0.64
N THR A 293 17.59 15.42 -0.48
CA THR A 293 16.81 14.63 -1.45
C THR A 293 16.79 15.36 -2.79
N THR A 294 17.24 14.66 -3.84
CA THR A 294 17.30 15.16 -5.22
C THR A 294 16.19 14.54 -6.07
N ASP A 295 16.04 15.05 -7.30
CA ASP A 295 15.08 14.53 -8.28
C ASP A 295 13.63 14.53 -7.78
N LEU A 296 13.29 15.60 -7.03
CA LEU A 296 11.93 15.85 -6.58
C LEU A 296 10.95 15.89 -7.75
N LEU A 297 9.72 15.49 -7.53
CA LEU A 297 8.66 15.67 -8.52
C LEU A 297 8.43 17.16 -8.77
N ASP A 298 8.24 17.55 -10.04
CA ASP A 298 7.91 18.92 -10.42
C ASP A 298 6.58 19.38 -9.78
N ALA A 299 5.62 18.45 -9.65
CA ALA A 299 4.41 18.60 -8.87
C ALA A 299 4.40 17.51 -7.78
N PRO A 300 4.32 17.88 -6.50
CA PRO A 300 4.19 16.91 -5.41
C PRO A 300 2.94 16.04 -5.58
N ALA A 301 3.01 14.79 -5.15
CA ALA A 301 1.84 13.95 -5.02
C ALA A 301 0.92 14.51 -3.93
N GLU A 302 -0.37 14.66 -4.24
CA GLU A 302 -1.38 15.09 -3.27
C GLU A 302 -1.75 13.97 -2.29
N VAL A 303 -1.61 12.72 -2.74
CA VAL A 303 -1.78 11.50 -1.93
C VAL A 303 -0.56 10.64 -2.09
N ILE A 304 -0.06 10.07 -1.00
CA ILE A 304 1.03 9.09 -1.00
C ILE A 304 0.55 7.85 -0.27
N VAL A 305 0.90 6.68 -0.78
CA VAL A 305 0.54 5.40 -0.16
C VAL A 305 1.71 4.42 -0.20
N ASP A 306 1.86 3.66 0.88
CA ASP A 306 2.86 2.59 0.98
C ASP A 306 2.29 1.30 1.58
N ASP A 307 3.05 0.21 1.37
CA ASP A 307 2.76 -1.11 1.91
C ASP A 307 3.99 -1.82 2.50
N VAL A 308 5.06 -1.09 2.81
CA VAL A 308 6.36 -1.64 3.22
C VAL A 308 6.62 -1.43 4.71
N ILE A 309 7.40 -2.30 5.32
CA ILE A 309 8.02 -2.13 6.64
C ILE A 309 9.50 -2.49 6.56
N ASN A 310 10.36 -1.68 7.21
CA ASN A 310 11.71 -2.09 7.53
C ASN A 310 11.74 -2.57 9.00
N PHE A 311 12.17 -3.81 9.23
CA PHE A 311 12.16 -4.41 10.56
C PHE A 311 13.01 -3.67 11.60
N ALA A 312 13.91 -2.78 11.15
CA ALA A 312 14.75 -1.97 12.01
C ALA A 312 14.15 -0.60 12.33
N GLU A 313 12.95 -0.26 11.82
CA GLU A 313 12.28 0.96 12.23
C GLU A 313 11.98 0.96 13.72
N PRO A 314 12.22 2.08 14.43
CA PRO A 314 11.95 2.18 15.86
C PRO A 314 10.48 1.91 16.20
N MET A 315 10.25 1.13 17.27
CA MET A 315 8.90 0.91 17.80
C MET A 315 8.46 2.06 18.71
N PHE A 316 9.40 2.66 19.44
CA PHE A 316 9.11 3.60 20.53
C PHE A 316 9.55 5.05 20.25
N ALA A 317 9.90 5.34 19.00
CA ALA A 317 10.29 6.69 18.53
C ALA A 317 9.98 6.82 17.04
N ASP A 318 9.80 8.07 16.58
CA ASP A 318 9.68 8.33 15.14
C ASP A 318 11.05 8.26 14.47
N GLY A 319 11.30 7.18 13.73
CA GLY A 319 12.50 6.98 12.91
C GLY A 319 12.50 7.83 11.64
N PRO A 320 13.56 7.74 10.80
CA PRO A 320 13.67 8.58 9.59
C PRO A 320 12.51 8.46 8.63
N VAL A 321 11.90 7.25 8.50
CA VAL A 321 10.75 7.05 7.61
C VAL A 321 9.52 7.77 8.16
N ALA A 322 9.22 7.63 9.46
CA ALA A 322 8.12 8.33 10.12
C ALA A 322 8.28 9.86 10.03
N GLN A 323 9.50 10.37 10.26
CA GLN A 323 9.81 11.80 10.12
C GLN A 323 9.63 12.29 8.68
N ALA A 324 9.88 11.46 7.67
CA ALA A 324 9.63 11.80 6.27
C ALA A 324 8.14 11.85 5.96
N VAL A 325 7.34 10.95 6.54
CA VAL A 325 5.87 10.99 6.47
C VAL A 325 5.35 12.30 7.03
N ASP A 326 5.73 12.66 8.24
CA ASP A 326 5.29 13.91 8.87
C ASP A 326 5.69 15.14 8.04
N ALA A 327 6.91 15.15 7.47
CA ALA A 327 7.40 16.25 6.64
C ALA A 327 6.59 16.46 5.35
N VAL A 328 6.12 15.39 4.71
CA VAL A 328 5.29 15.51 3.49
C VAL A 328 3.84 15.85 3.83
N VAL A 329 3.33 15.39 4.97
CA VAL A 329 2.00 15.75 5.44
C VAL A 329 1.93 17.21 5.87
N ASP A 330 2.93 17.71 6.56
CA ASP A 330 3.09 19.14 6.87
C ASP A 330 3.14 20.02 5.60
N ARG A 331 3.64 19.45 4.51
CA ARG A 331 3.68 20.11 3.20
C ARG A 331 2.31 20.10 2.50
N GLY A 332 1.41 19.21 2.87
CA GLY A 332 0.05 19.11 2.34
C GLY A 332 -0.27 17.85 1.55
N SER A 333 0.62 16.87 1.48
CA SER A 333 0.34 15.54 0.93
C SER A 333 -0.37 14.69 1.98
N ALA A 334 -1.47 14.03 1.63
CA ALA A 334 -2.07 13.01 2.49
C ALA A 334 -1.26 11.71 2.38
N TYR A 335 -1.04 11.02 3.50
CA TYR A 335 -0.23 9.81 3.55
C TYR A 335 -1.00 8.63 4.13
N PHE A 336 -1.07 7.53 3.39
CA PHE A 336 -1.72 6.28 3.80
C PHE A 336 -0.69 5.17 3.86
N SER A 337 -0.69 4.39 4.96
CA SER A 337 0.22 3.26 5.13
C SER A 337 -0.54 2.00 5.46
N ALA A 338 -0.16 0.88 4.86
CA ALA A 338 -0.69 -0.41 5.25
C ALA A 338 -0.39 -0.68 6.74
N ALA A 339 -1.39 -1.08 7.54
CA ALA A 339 -1.21 -1.28 8.98
C ALA A 339 -0.30 -2.49 9.32
N GLY A 340 -0.19 -3.44 8.38
CA GLY A 340 0.58 -4.68 8.53
C GLY A 340 -0.29 -5.92 8.71
N ASN A 341 0.30 -7.08 8.40
CA ASN A 341 -0.36 -8.39 8.44
C ASN A 341 0.19 -9.27 9.58
N TYR A 342 0.32 -8.67 10.78
CA TYR A 342 0.97 -9.33 11.92
C TYR A 342 -0.03 -9.82 12.98
N ALA A 343 -1.34 -9.64 12.75
CA ALA A 343 -2.38 -10.04 13.70
C ALA A 343 -2.03 -9.53 15.13
N ASP A 344 -1.98 -10.45 16.08
CA ASP A 344 -1.54 -10.26 17.46
C ASP A 344 -0.19 -10.96 17.75
N GLN A 345 0.64 -11.17 16.70
CA GLN A 345 1.91 -11.90 16.78
C GLN A 345 3.00 -11.05 17.46
N SER A 346 2.82 -10.79 18.74
CA SER A 346 3.69 -9.93 19.54
C SER A 346 3.77 -10.35 21.00
N TYR A 347 4.78 -9.86 21.67
CA TYR A 347 4.95 -9.93 23.12
C TYR A 347 5.47 -8.60 23.65
N GLU A 348 4.95 -8.15 24.78
CA GLU A 348 5.37 -6.92 25.44
C GLU A 348 5.44 -7.11 26.95
N SER A 349 6.53 -6.70 27.57
CA SER A 349 6.75 -6.82 29.02
C SER A 349 7.93 -5.97 29.50
N GLU A 350 8.03 -5.71 30.80
CA GLU A 350 9.29 -5.39 31.43
C GLU A 350 10.23 -6.61 31.40
N PHE A 351 11.54 -6.40 31.42
CA PHE A 351 12.49 -7.50 31.57
C PHE A 351 12.51 -8.01 32.99
N ARG A 352 11.98 -9.21 33.25
CA ARG A 352 11.97 -9.87 34.55
C ARG A 352 13.14 -10.83 34.67
N VAL A 353 14.01 -10.62 35.65
CA VAL A 353 15.19 -11.49 35.90
C VAL A 353 14.80 -12.83 36.47
N SER A 354 15.02 -13.91 35.74
CA SER A 354 14.62 -15.29 36.13
C SER A 354 15.54 -15.93 37.17
N GLY A 355 16.74 -15.40 37.35
CA GLY A 355 17.80 -16.05 38.15
C GLY A 355 18.41 -17.28 37.50
N ARG A 356 18.19 -17.49 36.19
CA ARG A 356 18.85 -18.52 35.36
C ARG A 356 19.73 -17.84 34.33
N ASP A 357 20.93 -18.41 34.11
CA ASP A 357 21.89 -17.90 33.14
C ASP A 357 21.58 -18.42 31.73
N GLY A 358 21.76 -17.59 30.71
CA GLY A 358 21.57 -17.89 29.31
C GLY A 358 22.76 -18.60 28.63
N PRO A 359 22.54 -19.14 27.42
CA PRO A 359 23.56 -19.92 26.71
C PRO A 359 24.56 -19.08 25.90
N LEU A 360 24.30 -17.77 25.71
CA LEU A 360 25.08 -16.93 24.81
C LEU A 360 26.26 -16.27 25.53
N ALA A 361 25.99 -15.43 26.53
CA ALA A 361 26.99 -14.70 27.33
C ALA A 361 27.04 -15.15 28.80
N GLY A 362 26.10 -15.94 29.26
CA GLY A 362 25.96 -16.34 30.65
C GLY A 362 25.29 -15.27 31.51
N GLY A 363 24.61 -14.36 30.93
CA GLY A 363 23.79 -13.35 31.60
C GLY A 363 22.41 -13.91 32.00
N PRO A 364 21.65 -13.18 32.85
CA PRO A 364 20.34 -13.64 33.30
C PRO A 364 19.33 -13.68 32.15
N LEU A 365 18.51 -14.76 32.13
CA LEU A 365 17.39 -14.90 31.20
C LEU A 365 16.16 -14.13 31.69
N HIS A 366 15.35 -13.69 30.73
CA HIS A 366 14.02 -13.19 31.00
C HIS A 366 13.08 -14.28 31.54
N ASP A 367 12.22 -13.94 32.48
CA ASP A 367 11.15 -14.79 32.99
C ASP A 367 9.83 -14.40 32.32
N PHE A 368 9.31 -15.27 31.46
CA PHE A 368 8.05 -15.04 30.73
C PHE A 368 6.80 -15.22 31.61
N ASP A 369 6.92 -15.93 32.76
CA ASP A 369 5.79 -16.11 33.69
C ASP A 369 5.72 -15.00 34.76
N PRO A 370 4.72 -14.10 34.70
CA PRO A 370 4.49 -13.10 35.75
C PRO A 370 3.91 -13.69 37.05
N GLY A 371 3.52 -14.98 37.05
CA GLY A 371 2.73 -15.61 38.12
C GLY A 371 3.57 -16.31 39.23
N GLY A 372 4.91 -16.32 39.13
CA GLY A 372 5.79 -16.82 40.14
C GLY A 372 6.33 -18.25 39.96
N ALA A 373 5.99 -18.95 38.85
CA ALA A 373 6.77 -20.07 38.34
C ALA A 373 7.79 -19.47 37.34
N THR A 374 9.06 -19.90 37.41
CA THR A 374 10.07 -19.40 36.47
C THR A 374 9.94 -20.10 35.13
N ASP A 375 9.58 -19.38 34.09
CA ASP A 375 9.58 -19.81 32.69
C ASP A 375 10.51 -18.93 31.86
N VAL A 376 11.58 -19.48 31.33
CA VAL A 376 12.63 -18.73 30.63
C VAL A 376 12.56 -18.90 29.10
N TYR A 377 11.56 -19.61 28.61
CA TYR A 377 11.37 -19.83 27.18
C TYR A 377 9.92 -19.66 26.76
N GLN A 378 9.74 -19.09 25.59
CA GLN A 378 8.46 -19.06 24.91
C GLN A 378 8.48 -20.04 23.73
N THR A 379 7.46 -20.88 23.63
CA THR A 379 7.39 -21.93 22.61
C THR A 379 6.72 -21.44 21.34
N PHE A 380 7.39 -21.64 20.19
CA PHE A 380 6.89 -21.36 18.84
C PHE A 380 6.68 -22.64 18.06
N ILE A 381 5.63 -22.67 17.24
CA ILE A 381 5.42 -23.68 16.22
C ILE A 381 5.74 -23.07 14.87
N LEU A 382 6.78 -23.60 14.21
CA LEU A 382 7.24 -23.20 12.89
C LEU A 382 7.38 -24.47 12.04
N PRO A 383 6.47 -24.70 11.06
CA PRO A 383 6.55 -25.86 10.17
C PRO A 383 7.85 -25.93 9.36
N GLU A 384 8.14 -27.10 8.77
CA GLU A 384 9.23 -27.27 7.81
C GLU A 384 9.00 -26.37 6.59
N ASP A 385 10.06 -25.78 6.05
CA ASP A 385 10.07 -24.81 4.93
C ASP A 385 9.41 -23.44 5.23
N GLU A 386 8.99 -23.20 6.48
CA GLU A 386 8.48 -21.89 6.89
C GLU A 386 9.59 -21.03 7.52
N SER A 387 9.41 -19.71 7.45
CA SER A 387 10.37 -18.72 7.96
C SER A 387 9.77 -17.82 9.03
N LEU A 388 10.62 -17.39 9.97
CA LEU A 388 10.33 -16.42 11.01
C LEU A 388 11.26 -15.21 10.85
N THR A 389 10.69 -14.01 10.81
CA THR A 389 11.46 -12.77 11.00
C THR A 389 10.83 -11.96 12.13
N MET A 390 11.65 -11.60 13.12
CA MET A 390 11.21 -10.92 14.33
C MET A 390 12.01 -9.63 14.52
N SER A 391 11.32 -8.51 14.79
CA SER A 391 11.91 -7.31 15.35
C SER A 391 11.71 -7.32 16.87
N PHE A 392 12.78 -7.30 17.62
CA PHE A 392 12.79 -7.21 19.08
C PHE A 392 13.44 -5.91 19.53
N GLN A 393 12.75 -5.12 20.32
CA GLN A 393 13.20 -3.77 20.72
C GLN A 393 12.83 -3.48 22.18
N TRP A 394 13.50 -2.50 22.78
CA TRP A 394 13.21 -2.08 24.15
C TRP A 394 13.29 -0.56 24.33
N ALA A 395 12.68 -0.06 25.40
CA ALA A 395 12.43 1.35 25.64
C ALA A 395 13.70 2.10 26.06
N GLN A 396 14.60 2.32 25.11
CA GLN A 396 15.81 3.15 25.22
C GLN A 396 16.01 3.99 23.96
N PRO A 397 16.87 5.03 23.98
CA PRO A 397 17.04 5.93 22.84
C PRO A 397 17.58 5.25 21.58
N TYR A 398 17.17 5.76 20.42
CA TYR A 398 17.55 5.26 19.09
C TYR A 398 18.44 6.27 18.36
N PRO A 399 19.77 6.02 18.23
CA PRO A 399 20.63 6.84 17.38
C PRO A 399 20.17 6.94 15.92
N SER A 400 19.60 5.87 15.36
CA SER A 400 19.05 5.92 14.01
C SER A 400 17.87 6.89 13.86
N ALA A 401 17.18 7.22 14.96
CA ALA A 401 16.12 8.23 15.01
C ALA A 401 16.64 9.63 15.45
N GLY A 402 17.95 9.85 15.47
CA GLY A 402 18.56 11.12 15.83
C GLY A 402 18.87 11.30 17.31
N ALA A 403 18.83 10.25 18.13
CA ALA A 403 19.25 10.33 19.51
C ALA A 403 20.79 10.43 19.62
N ALA A 404 21.27 11.40 20.42
CA ALA A 404 22.71 11.57 20.66
C ALA A 404 23.29 10.38 21.42
N GLU A 405 22.56 9.87 22.41
CA GLU A 405 22.93 8.68 23.20
C GLU A 405 22.16 7.46 22.65
N GLY A 406 22.76 6.27 22.71
CA GLY A 406 22.11 5.01 22.36
C GLY A 406 21.66 4.23 23.58
N ALA A 407 21.37 2.95 23.34
CA ALA A 407 20.99 2.04 24.41
C ALA A 407 22.10 1.89 25.46
N SER A 408 21.70 1.79 26.71
CA SER A 408 22.57 1.48 27.87
C SER A 408 22.44 0.03 28.29
N THR A 409 21.63 -0.74 27.56
CA THR A 409 21.37 -2.17 27.82
C THR A 409 21.59 -2.95 26.53
N ASP A 410 22.20 -4.11 26.66
CA ASP A 410 22.43 -5.09 25.60
C ASP A 410 21.62 -6.35 25.89
N LEU A 411 20.62 -6.63 25.01
CA LEU A 411 19.78 -7.82 25.08
C LEU A 411 19.99 -8.67 23.84
N ASP A 412 20.26 -9.94 24.03
CA ASP A 412 20.36 -10.94 22.97
C ASP A 412 19.10 -11.82 22.94
N VAL A 413 18.70 -12.24 21.74
CA VAL A 413 17.59 -13.16 21.56
C VAL A 413 18.03 -14.39 20.77
N PHE A 414 17.53 -15.57 21.15
CA PHE A 414 17.94 -16.83 20.56
C PHE A 414 16.80 -17.86 20.46
N LEU A 415 16.91 -18.75 19.48
CA LEU A 415 16.03 -19.90 19.29
C LEU A 415 16.76 -21.20 19.61
N LEU A 416 16.09 -22.08 20.35
CA LEU A 416 16.51 -23.44 20.62
C LEU A 416 15.62 -24.42 19.86
N ASN A 417 16.24 -25.50 19.32
CA ASN A 417 15.50 -26.64 18.83
C ASN A 417 14.99 -27.54 19.98
N PRO A 418 14.21 -28.60 19.73
CA PRO A 418 13.75 -29.52 20.77
C PRO A 418 14.88 -30.22 21.57
N ALA A 419 16.07 -30.38 20.97
CA ALA A 419 17.23 -30.96 21.65
C ALA A 419 17.90 -29.96 22.63
N GLY A 420 17.59 -28.68 22.53
CA GLY A 420 18.17 -27.63 23.36
C GLY A 420 19.39 -26.96 22.73
N ASP A 421 19.67 -27.24 21.46
CA ASP A 421 20.75 -26.56 20.74
C ASP A 421 20.29 -25.22 20.21
N THR A 422 21.14 -24.19 20.30
CA THR A 422 20.88 -22.89 19.68
C THR A 422 20.98 -22.99 18.16
N VAL A 423 19.85 -22.82 17.47
CA VAL A 423 19.74 -22.88 16.00
C VAL A 423 19.93 -21.53 15.36
N GLU A 424 19.44 -20.44 15.99
CA GLU A 424 19.64 -19.07 15.55
C GLU A 424 19.75 -18.13 16.76
N ALA A 425 20.41 -16.96 16.55
CA ALA A 425 20.49 -15.90 17.54
C ALA A 425 20.74 -14.54 16.87
N ALA A 426 20.09 -13.52 17.38
CA ALA A 426 20.42 -12.14 17.12
C ALA A 426 21.19 -11.60 18.32
N THR A 427 22.40 -11.09 18.08
CA THR A 427 23.39 -10.79 19.13
C THR A 427 24.18 -9.53 18.78
N PHE A 428 23.50 -8.50 18.31
CA PHE A 428 24.13 -7.23 18.00
C PHE A 428 24.67 -6.60 19.30
N ASP A 429 25.69 -5.78 19.20
CA ASP A 429 26.13 -4.97 20.35
C ASP A 429 25.29 -3.69 20.39
N ASN A 430 24.38 -3.60 21.35
CA ASN A 430 23.44 -2.49 21.43
C ASN A 430 23.95 -1.32 22.29
N ILE A 431 25.02 -1.50 23.05
CA ILE A 431 25.55 -0.41 23.90
C ILE A 431 25.92 0.78 22.99
N ASP A 432 25.34 1.94 23.32
CA ASP A 432 25.48 3.19 22.56
C ASP A 432 25.01 3.08 21.10
N ARG A 433 24.09 2.15 20.80
CA ARG A 433 23.47 1.92 19.50
C ARG A 433 21.96 1.76 19.65
N ASP A 434 21.25 1.40 18.56
CA ASP A 434 19.81 1.17 18.63
C ASP A 434 19.47 -0.02 19.56
N PRO A 435 18.44 0.10 20.39
CA PRO A 435 17.91 -0.99 21.22
C PRO A 435 17.11 -1.98 20.38
N THR A 436 17.77 -2.65 19.42
CA THR A 436 17.08 -3.45 18.40
C THR A 436 17.85 -4.71 18.04
N GLU A 437 17.17 -5.84 18.14
CA GLU A 437 17.63 -7.13 17.62
C GLU A 437 16.67 -7.61 16.51
N ILE A 438 17.21 -8.07 15.38
CA ILE A 438 16.42 -8.66 14.30
C ILE A 438 16.83 -10.12 14.15
N LEU A 439 15.92 -11.03 14.51
CA LEU A 439 16.12 -12.46 14.35
C LEU A 439 15.38 -12.92 13.09
N SER A 440 16.10 -13.66 12.22
CA SER A 440 15.50 -14.27 11.03
C SER A 440 15.95 -15.73 10.97
N PHE A 441 14.99 -16.63 10.83
CA PHE A 441 15.23 -18.08 10.83
C PHE A 441 14.29 -18.76 9.82
N GLU A 442 14.84 -19.67 9.03
CA GLU A 442 14.08 -20.55 8.13
C GLU A 442 14.21 -21.98 8.66
N ASN A 443 13.11 -22.65 8.88
CA ASN A 443 13.10 -24.02 9.35
C ASN A 443 13.26 -25.01 8.19
N THR A 444 14.46 -25.48 7.95
CA THR A 444 14.78 -26.51 6.94
C THR A 444 14.81 -27.92 7.51
N THR A 445 14.20 -28.13 8.67
CA THR A 445 14.21 -29.41 9.39
C THR A 445 12.80 -29.91 9.64
N ALA A 446 12.67 -31.20 9.99
CA ALA A 446 11.39 -31.77 10.40
C ALA A 446 10.99 -31.40 11.84
N ASP A 447 11.83 -30.70 12.61
CA ASP A 447 11.45 -30.17 13.92
C ASP A 447 10.46 -29.04 13.71
N THR A 448 9.35 -29.04 14.42
CA THR A 448 8.30 -27.99 14.28
C THR A 448 8.15 -27.13 15.52
N THR A 449 8.84 -27.45 16.60
CA THR A 449 8.72 -26.76 17.88
C THR A 449 10.05 -26.11 18.25
N PHE A 450 10.05 -24.79 18.45
CA PHE A 450 11.23 -24.04 18.84
C PHE A 450 10.96 -23.25 20.11
N ARG A 451 12.02 -22.88 20.84
CA ARG A 451 11.93 -22.12 22.08
C ARG A 451 12.75 -20.84 21.97
N LEU A 452 12.08 -19.70 22.17
CA LEU A 452 12.69 -18.38 22.21
C LEU A 452 13.16 -18.08 23.64
N GLY A 453 14.38 -17.58 23.79
CA GLY A 453 14.91 -17.03 25.04
C GLY A 453 15.48 -15.63 24.81
N ILE A 454 15.41 -14.79 25.85
CA ILE A 454 15.98 -13.44 25.87
C ILE A 454 16.99 -13.36 26.99
N GLU A 455 18.23 -12.98 26.66
CA GLU A 455 19.37 -12.90 27.60
C GLU A 455 19.82 -11.44 27.78
N LEU A 456 19.96 -11.00 29.03
CA LEU A 456 20.55 -9.71 29.36
C LEU A 456 22.06 -9.86 29.39
N VAL A 457 22.74 -9.28 28.40
CA VAL A 457 24.20 -9.38 28.25
C VAL A 457 24.93 -8.31 29.06
N GLU A 458 24.47 -7.05 28.98
CA GLU A 458 25.06 -5.92 29.66
C GLU A 458 24.01 -4.89 30.04
N GLY A 459 24.25 -4.09 31.08
CA GLY A 459 23.40 -2.99 31.52
C GLY A 459 22.32 -3.39 32.53
N ASN A 460 21.29 -2.59 32.64
CA ASN A 460 20.14 -2.81 33.54
C ASN A 460 18.94 -3.35 32.76
N PRO A 461 18.10 -4.19 33.38
CA PRO A 461 16.84 -4.63 32.79
C PRO A 461 16.00 -3.43 32.33
N PRO A 462 15.52 -3.38 31.07
CA PRO A 462 14.63 -2.32 30.63
C PRO A 462 13.22 -2.46 31.25
N ASP A 463 12.55 -1.32 31.40
CA ASP A 463 11.18 -1.23 31.94
C ASP A 463 10.11 -1.61 30.92
N LEU A 464 10.47 -1.68 29.63
CA LEU A 464 9.62 -2.18 28.54
C LEU A 464 10.49 -2.78 27.46
N MET A 465 10.12 -3.96 27.00
CA MET A 465 10.63 -4.60 25.78
C MET A 465 9.48 -5.20 25.02
N LYS A 466 9.62 -5.29 23.70
CA LYS A 466 8.60 -5.75 22.79
C LYS A 466 9.21 -6.47 21.61
N TYR A 467 8.56 -7.54 21.16
CA TYR A 467 8.81 -8.04 19.82
C TYR A 467 7.52 -8.19 19.02
N VAL A 468 7.68 -8.05 17.72
CA VAL A 468 6.67 -8.39 16.70
C VAL A 468 7.34 -9.30 15.69
N PHE A 469 6.64 -10.35 15.27
CA PHE A 469 7.19 -11.28 14.29
C PHE A 469 6.25 -11.46 13.08
N SER A 470 6.90 -11.65 11.94
CA SER A 470 6.26 -12.04 10.68
C SER A 470 6.68 -13.45 10.35
N SER A 471 5.75 -14.36 10.21
CA SER A 471 6.09 -15.74 9.87
C SER A 471 4.89 -16.51 9.31
N GLY A 472 5.20 -17.65 8.66
CA GLY A 472 4.27 -18.78 8.53
C GLY A 472 4.10 -19.57 9.83
N ALA A 473 4.67 -19.09 10.96
CA ALA A 473 4.45 -19.69 12.27
C ALA A 473 2.99 -19.52 12.68
N THR A 474 2.40 -20.60 13.14
CA THR A 474 0.96 -20.64 13.36
C THR A 474 0.56 -20.32 14.78
N ASP A 475 1.45 -20.52 15.77
CA ASP A 475 1.06 -20.29 17.18
C ASP A 475 2.27 -20.04 18.10
N VAL A 476 2.15 -19.01 18.95
CA VAL A 476 2.90 -18.94 20.21
C VAL A 476 2.11 -19.72 21.25
N VAL A 477 2.63 -20.88 21.65
CA VAL A 477 1.85 -21.85 22.44
C VAL A 477 1.78 -21.50 23.92
N GLU A 478 2.70 -20.68 24.43
CA GLU A 478 2.81 -20.36 25.87
C GLU A 478 3.06 -18.88 26.11
N GLY A 479 2.27 -18.28 27.02
CA GLY A 479 2.52 -16.97 27.59
C GLY A 479 2.43 -15.80 26.59
N GLY A 480 1.75 -16.01 25.46
CA GLY A 480 1.50 -14.94 24.50
C GLY A 480 0.62 -13.87 25.10
N VAL A 481 1.13 -12.67 25.28
CA VAL A 481 0.30 -11.49 25.53
C VAL A 481 0.15 -10.85 24.16
N SER A 482 -1.06 -10.92 23.60
CA SER A 482 -1.41 -10.18 22.40
C SER A 482 -1.23 -8.69 22.69
N ALA A 483 -0.12 -8.13 22.24
CA ALA A 483 0.17 -6.71 22.33
C ALA A 483 -0.01 -6.07 20.94
N SER A 484 0.17 -4.76 20.87
CA SER A 484 0.14 -4.05 19.58
C SER A 484 1.18 -4.60 18.60
N THR A 485 0.82 -4.63 17.31
CA THR A 485 1.70 -5.14 16.23
C THR A 485 1.95 -4.11 15.12
N LEU A 486 1.33 -2.94 15.21
CA LEU A 486 1.57 -1.82 14.32
C LEU A 486 2.67 -0.94 14.90
N TRP A 487 3.74 -0.68 14.13
CA TRP A 487 4.87 0.16 14.52
C TRP A 487 5.56 0.78 13.29
N GLY A 488 6.62 1.55 13.52
CA GLY A 488 7.37 2.24 12.48
C GLY A 488 6.59 3.41 11.91
N HIS A 489 6.78 3.73 10.65
CA HIS A 489 6.16 4.88 10.01
C HIS A 489 4.62 4.79 9.86
N ALA A 490 4.04 3.60 9.86
CA ALA A 490 2.58 3.45 9.94
C ALA A 490 2.02 3.99 11.28
N ASN A 491 2.86 4.09 12.32
CA ASN A 491 2.54 4.71 13.60
C ASN A 491 2.90 6.22 13.64
N ALA A 492 3.39 6.83 12.54
CA ALA A 492 3.69 8.27 12.47
C ALA A 492 2.44 9.13 12.72
N GLU A 493 2.61 10.34 13.27
CA GLU A 493 1.48 11.24 13.53
C GLU A 493 0.74 11.61 12.25
N GLY A 494 1.48 11.84 11.16
CA GLY A 494 0.94 12.24 9.87
C GLY A 494 0.37 11.11 9.00
N ALA A 495 0.60 9.84 9.35
CA ALA A 495 0.09 8.71 8.55
C ALA A 495 -1.36 8.37 8.91
N GLU A 496 -2.14 7.92 7.92
CA GLU A 496 -3.36 7.12 8.11
C GLU A 496 -3.00 5.65 7.92
N ALA A 497 -2.99 4.87 8.98
CA ALA A 497 -2.75 3.44 8.91
C ALA A 497 -4.04 2.70 8.56
N VAL A 498 -3.96 1.79 7.58
CA VAL A 498 -5.13 1.12 7.00
C VAL A 498 -5.10 -0.38 7.27
N GLY A 499 -6.06 -0.89 8.04
CA GLY A 499 -6.36 -2.30 8.21
C GLY A 499 -7.11 -2.88 7.02
N ALA A 500 -7.33 -4.19 6.98
CA ALA A 500 -7.94 -4.89 5.86
C ALA A 500 -9.22 -5.65 6.26
N ALA A 501 -10.21 -5.63 5.37
CA ALA A 501 -11.40 -6.47 5.45
C ALA A 501 -11.71 -7.03 4.06
N VAL A 502 -11.87 -8.36 3.95
CA VAL A 502 -12.10 -8.96 2.63
C VAL A 502 -13.41 -8.45 2.01
N TYR A 503 -13.35 -8.06 0.74
CA TYR A 503 -14.44 -7.38 0.03
C TYR A 503 -15.81 -8.04 0.18
N TYR A 504 -15.86 -9.39 0.17
CA TYR A 504 -17.12 -10.11 0.27
C TYR A 504 -17.71 -10.14 1.70
N ASN A 505 -16.91 -9.89 2.74
CA ASN A 505 -17.38 -9.77 4.13
C ASN A 505 -17.91 -8.36 4.45
N THR A 506 -18.53 -7.72 3.48
CA THR A 506 -19.16 -6.42 3.60
C THR A 506 -20.67 -6.51 3.33
N PRO A 507 -21.49 -5.57 3.84
CA PRO A 507 -22.95 -5.58 3.64
C PRO A 507 -23.38 -5.52 2.15
N VAL A 508 -22.49 -5.07 1.27
CA VAL A 508 -22.74 -5.00 -0.19
C VAL A 508 -22.78 -6.39 -0.82
N PHE A 509 -22.02 -7.34 -0.29
CA PHE A 509 -21.85 -8.67 -0.86
C PHE A 509 -22.53 -9.77 -0.03
N LEU A 510 -22.42 -9.73 1.28
CA LEU A 510 -23.03 -10.69 2.19
C LEU A 510 -24.05 -10.01 3.12
N PRO A 511 -25.04 -10.75 3.64
CA PRO A 511 -26.01 -10.23 4.59
C PRO A 511 -25.40 -10.13 6.01
N VAL A 512 -24.33 -9.34 6.14
CA VAL A 512 -23.71 -8.97 7.41
C VAL A 512 -24.16 -7.56 7.78
N ASP A 513 -24.25 -7.26 9.07
CA ASP A 513 -24.70 -5.95 9.52
C ASP A 513 -23.63 -4.89 9.35
N VAL A 514 -22.35 -5.28 9.49
CA VAL A 514 -21.16 -4.44 9.34
C VAL A 514 -20.05 -5.23 8.63
N PRO A 515 -19.06 -4.58 8.01
CA PRO A 515 -17.86 -5.25 7.49
C PRO A 515 -17.10 -6.00 8.59
N VAL A 516 -16.37 -7.05 8.23
CA VAL A 516 -15.60 -7.89 9.16
C VAL A 516 -14.12 -7.77 8.84
N VAL A 517 -13.34 -7.25 9.81
CA VAL A 517 -11.89 -7.09 9.68
C VAL A 517 -11.20 -8.45 9.53
N ASN A 518 -10.18 -8.51 8.66
CA ASN A 518 -9.36 -9.70 8.51
C ASN A 518 -8.55 -9.98 9.78
N PRO A 519 -8.49 -11.25 10.24
CA PRO A 519 -7.76 -11.62 11.45
C PRO A 519 -6.29 -11.25 11.44
N PHE A 520 -5.66 -11.19 10.27
CA PHE A 520 -4.25 -10.86 10.13
C PHE A 520 -3.94 -9.37 10.28
N SER A 521 -4.93 -8.46 10.20
CA SER A 521 -4.69 -7.02 10.36
C SER A 521 -4.00 -6.75 11.69
N SER A 522 -2.99 -5.90 11.64
CA SER A 522 -2.20 -5.52 12.82
C SER A 522 -3.01 -4.73 13.83
N LEU A 523 -2.58 -4.79 15.08
CA LEU A 523 -3.19 -4.07 16.21
C LEU A 523 -2.40 -2.80 16.50
N GLY A 524 -3.08 -1.69 16.69
CA GLY A 524 -2.51 -0.43 17.13
C GLY A 524 -2.17 -0.40 18.62
N GLY A 525 -1.80 0.79 19.11
CA GLY A 525 -1.53 1.02 20.53
C GLY A 525 -0.06 0.93 20.92
N THR A 526 0.88 0.79 19.98
CA THR A 526 2.32 0.90 20.28
C THR A 526 2.64 2.32 20.74
N PRO A 527 3.17 2.51 21.95
CA PRO A 527 3.42 3.84 22.48
C PRO A 527 4.70 4.45 21.90
N ILE A 528 4.69 5.74 21.61
CA ILE A 528 5.90 6.54 21.42
C ILE A 528 6.39 6.98 22.80
N LEU A 529 7.65 6.67 23.09
CA LEU A 529 8.27 6.92 24.39
C LEU A 529 9.41 7.94 24.32
N PHE A 530 9.95 8.18 23.12
CA PHE A 530 11.07 9.07 22.89
C PHE A 530 10.79 10.06 21.77
N GLU A 531 11.16 11.29 22.01
CA GLU A 531 11.17 12.37 21.01
C GLU A 531 12.57 13.04 21.02
N ASN A 532 13.20 13.10 19.84
CA ASN A 532 14.56 13.65 19.69
C ASN A 532 15.56 13.04 20.70
N GLY A 533 15.47 11.73 20.96
CA GLY A 533 16.30 11.00 21.90
C GLY A 533 15.97 11.20 23.40
N ASN A 534 15.03 12.07 23.73
CA ASN A 534 14.59 12.31 25.10
C ASN A 534 13.35 11.48 25.43
N ARG A 535 13.35 10.83 26.59
CA ARG A 535 12.19 10.10 27.05
C ARG A 535 11.06 11.07 27.39
N LEU A 536 9.88 10.82 26.84
CA LEU A 536 8.66 11.57 27.14
C LEU A 536 8.25 11.41 28.61
N SER A 537 7.70 12.46 29.19
CA SER A 537 7.19 12.42 30.57
C SER A 537 5.95 11.53 30.73
N SER A 538 5.22 11.28 29.65
CA SER A 538 4.11 10.34 29.53
C SER A 538 4.19 9.68 28.16
N PRO A 539 3.93 8.38 28.05
CA PRO A 539 3.79 7.73 26.76
C PRO A 539 2.75 8.41 25.89
N GLU A 540 3.02 8.55 24.61
CA GLU A 540 2.05 8.97 23.61
C GLU A 540 1.54 7.73 22.89
N THR A 541 0.24 7.45 23.00
CA THR A 541 -0.42 6.37 22.26
C THR A 541 -1.28 6.99 21.19
N ARG A 542 -0.90 6.79 19.94
CA ARG A 542 -1.61 7.27 18.75
C ARG A 542 -2.78 6.34 18.44
N ARG A 543 -3.86 6.92 17.90
CA ARG A 543 -5.03 6.16 17.47
C ARG A 543 -4.73 5.51 16.12
N LYS A 544 -4.23 4.26 16.14
CA LYS A 544 -3.86 3.45 14.98
C LYS A 544 -4.46 2.04 15.09
N PRO A 545 -4.81 1.40 13.95
CA PRO A 545 -5.02 2.01 12.65
C PRO A 545 -6.16 3.02 12.71
N GLU A 546 -6.27 3.94 11.77
CA GLU A 546 -7.40 4.85 11.71
C GLU A 546 -8.57 4.25 10.96
N LEU A 547 -8.31 3.53 9.89
CA LEU A 547 -9.30 3.07 8.93
C LEU A 547 -9.12 1.61 8.56
N VAL A 548 -10.16 1.03 8.00
CA VAL A 548 -10.13 -0.28 7.34
C VAL A 548 -10.58 -0.12 5.89
N GLY A 549 -9.80 -0.66 4.96
CA GLY A 549 -10.12 -0.75 3.53
C GLY A 549 -10.42 -2.18 3.10
N PRO A 550 -11.00 -2.37 1.88
CA PRO A 550 -11.21 -3.70 1.33
C PRO A 550 -9.91 -4.33 0.82
N ASP A 551 -9.79 -5.66 0.95
CA ASP A 551 -8.76 -6.47 0.32
C ASP A 551 -9.36 -7.70 -0.38
N GLY A 552 -8.54 -8.54 -0.97
CA GLY A 552 -8.94 -9.77 -1.65
C GLY A 552 -9.69 -9.54 -2.96
N GLY A 553 -9.72 -8.32 -3.47
CA GLY A 553 -10.30 -8.00 -4.77
C GLY A 553 -9.43 -8.50 -5.92
N ASN A 554 -10.04 -8.65 -7.11
CA ASN A 554 -9.36 -9.09 -8.33
C ASN A 554 -8.25 -8.12 -8.73
N ASN A 555 -7.16 -8.68 -9.25
CA ASN A 555 -6.04 -7.98 -9.87
C ASN A 555 -5.70 -8.68 -11.19
N SER A 556 -5.10 -7.98 -12.15
CA SER A 556 -4.84 -8.57 -13.46
C SER A 556 -3.72 -9.61 -13.47
N PHE A 557 -2.82 -9.59 -12.47
CA PHE A 557 -1.62 -10.44 -12.46
C PHE A 557 -1.08 -10.78 -11.08
N PHE A 558 -1.55 -10.14 -10.00
CA PHE A 558 -0.96 -10.24 -8.66
C PHE A 558 -1.92 -10.89 -7.67
N GLY A 559 -1.44 -11.89 -6.93
CA GLY A 559 -2.20 -12.65 -5.96
C GLY A 559 -2.48 -14.09 -6.39
N ASP A 560 -3.20 -14.80 -5.56
CA ASP A 560 -3.68 -16.16 -5.82
C ASP A 560 -5.17 -16.13 -6.13
N ASP A 561 -5.62 -16.99 -7.07
CA ASP A 561 -7.03 -17.14 -7.42
C ASP A 561 -7.80 -17.75 -6.23
N LEU A 562 -8.84 -17.06 -5.76
CA LEU A 562 -9.74 -17.57 -4.74
C LEU A 562 -10.63 -18.68 -5.32
N PRO A 563 -10.95 -19.72 -4.54
CA PRO A 563 -11.95 -20.66 -4.96
C PRO A 563 -13.31 -19.96 -5.07
N ASN A 564 -14.05 -20.20 -6.16
CA ASN A 564 -15.38 -19.61 -6.40
C ASN A 564 -16.46 -20.00 -5.37
N THR A 565 -16.11 -20.84 -4.41
CA THR A 565 -17.01 -21.30 -3.35
C THR A 565 -16.33 -21.41 -2.00
N PHE A 566 -17.06 -21.10 -0.94
CA PHE A 566 -16.66 -21.41 0.43
C PHE A 566 -16.51 -22.92 0.66
N GLY A 567 -15.85 -23.33 1.74
CA GLY A 567 -15.65 -24.73 2.09
C GLY A 567 -16.93 -25.55 2.27
N ASP A 568 -18.09 -24.91 2.46
CA ASP A 568 -19.40 -25.56 2.52
C ASP A 568 -20.10 -25.67 1.14
N GLY A 569 -19.46 -25.18 0.08
CA GLY A 569 -19.95 -25.23 -1.30
C GLY A 569 -20.87 -24.05 -1.69
N THR A 570 -21.08 -23.07 -0.83
CA THR A 570 -21.78 -21.84 -1.20
C THR A 570 -20.88 -20.95 -2.05
N ALA A 571 -21.44 -20.23 -3.04
CA ALA A 571 -20.66 -19.34 -3.89
C ALA A 571 -20.13 -18.14 -3.10
N ILE A 572 -18.89 -17.77 -3.36
CA ILE A 572 -18.32 -16.52 -2.87
C ILE A 572 -18.89 -15.38 -3.74
N PRO A 573 -19.59 -14.39 -3.16
CA PRO A 573 -20.20 -13.34 -3.94
C PRO A 573 -19.16 -12.48 -4.67
N GLY A 574 -19.33 -12.28 -5.97
CA GLY A 574 -18.39 -11.51 -6.79
C GLY A 574 -17.15 -12.29 -7.24
N GLU A 575 -17.09 -13.60 -6.94
CA GLU A 575 -16.01 -14.50 -7.30
C GLU A 575 -16.56 -15.61 -8.17
N ASP A 576 -16.58 -15.43 -9.48
CA ASP A 576 -17.08 -16.39 -10.47
C ASP A 576 -16.11 -16.55 -11.66
N ASP A 577 -14.86 -16.12 -11.49
CA ASP A 577 -13.82 -16.10 -12.49
C ASP A 577 -12.56 -16.89 -12.05
N SER A 578 -11.44 -16.63 -12.64
CA SER A 578 -10.12 -17.21 -12.35
C SER A 578 -9.03 -16.13 -12.29
N LEU A 579 -9.43 -14.92 -11.90
CA LEU A 579 -8.50 -13.82 -11.73
C LEU A 579 -7.78 -13.95 -10.40
N PRO A 580 -6.52 -13.51 -10.31
CA PRO A 580 -5.83 -13.47 -9.03
C PRO A 580 -6.43 -12.41 -8.11
N ASN A 581 -6.46 -12.70 -6.80
CA ASN A 581 -6.98 -11.84 -5.77
C ASN A 581 -5.85 -11.29 -4.91
N PHE A 582 -5.77 -9.98 -4.78
CA PHE A 582 -4.75 -9.30 -4.01
C PHE A 582 -5.18 -9.10 -2.55
N PHE A 583 -4.55 -9.86 -1.64
CA PHE A 583 -4.82 -9.83 -0.20
C PHE A 583 -3.81 -9.02 0.59
N GLY A 584 -4.23 -8.56 1.75
CA GLY A 584 -3.39 -7.88 2.74
C GLY A 584 -3.76 -6.40 2.94
N THR A 585 -3.17 -5.83 3.96
CA THR A 585 -3.26 -4.37 4.18
C THR A 585 -2.61 -3.58 3.05
N SER A 586 -1.71 -4.21 2.27
CA SER A 586 -1.14 -3.69 1.01
C SER A 586 -2.19 -3.46 -0.08
N ALA A 587 -3.25 -4.28 -0.13
CA ALA A 587 -4.38 -4.06 -1.04
C ALA A 587 -5.36 -3.03 -0.46
N ALA A 588 -5.54 -3.01 0.87
CA ALA A 588 -6.49 -2.12 1.52
C ALA A 588 -6.06 -0.64 1.45
N ALA A 589 -4.79 -0.34 1.71
CA ALA A 589 -4.27 1.03 1.71
C ALA A 589 -4.46 1.75 0.35
N PRO A 590 -4.15 1.17 -0.83
CA PRO A 590 -4.37 1.82 -2.10
C PRO A 590 -5.86 2.04 -2.43
N HIS A 591 -6.77 1.19 -1.94
CA HIS A 591 -8.20 1.45 -2.05
C HIS A 591 -8.59 2.75 -1.35
N VAL A 592 -8.13 2.95 -0.10
CA VAL A 592 -8.40 4.17 0.67
C VAL A 592 -7.72 5.40 0.06
N ALA A 593 -6.49 5.26 -0.43
CA ALA A 593 -5.79 6.32 -1.17
C ALA A 593 -6.56 6.74 -2.43
N GLY A 594 -7.18 5.79 -3.13
CA GLY A 594 -8.08 6.07 -4.25
C GLY A 594 -9.31 6.89 -3.83
N VAL A 595 -9.92 6.60 -2.67
CA VAL A 595 -11.03 7.40 -2.12
C VAL A 595 -10.57 8.82 -1.80
N ALA A 596 -9.39 8.98 -1.20
CA ALA A 596 -8.77 10.28 -0.97
C ALA A 596 -8.58 11.07 -2.27
N ALA A 597 -8.17 10.40 -3.36
CA ALA A 597 -8.07 11.01 -4.67
C ALA A 597 -9.44 11.45 -5.23
N LEU A 598 -10.51 10.68 -5.02
CA LEU A 598 -11.88 11.09 -5.36
C LEU A 598 -12.30 12.35 -4.58
N MET A 599 -12.03 12.40 -3.28
CA MET A 599 -12.33 13.56 -2.43
C MET A 599 -11.55 14.81 -2.89
N LEU A 600 -10.25 14.66 -3.19
CA LEU A 600 -9.42 15.76 -3.68
C LEU A 600 -9.81 16.23 -5.08
N SER A 601 -10.29 15.34 -5.94
CA SER A 601 -10.83 15.76 -7.24
C SER A 601 -12.10 16.60 -7.11
N ARG A 602 -12.86 16.42 -6.02
CA ARG A 602 -13.99 17.29 -5.65
C ARG A 602 -13.52 18.60 -5.02
N ASN A 603 -12.49 18.55 -4.17
CA ASN A 603 -11.92 19.71 -3.49
C ASN A 603 -10.38 19.65 -3.38
N ALA A 604 -9.71 20.10 -4.40
CA ALA A 604 -8.25 20.09 -4.49
C ALA A 604 -7.51 20.99 -3.45
N THR A 605 -8.24 21.76 -2.64
CA THR A 605 -7.64 22.64 -1.62
C THR A 605 -7.73 22.03 -0.21
N ARG A 606 -8.22 20.80 -0.09
CA ARG A 606 -8.46 20.19 1.21
C ARG A 606 -7.15 19.76 1.84
N ALA A 607 -6.87 20.25 3.05
CA ALA A 607 -5.69 19.86 3.80
C ALA A 607 -5.78 18.40 4.30
N PRO A 608 -4.66 17.68 4.46
CA PRO A 608 -4.64 16.30 4.95
C PRO A 608 -5.49 16.09 6.20
N ALA A 609 -5.28 16.87 7.25
CA ALA A 609 -6.04 16.74 8.50
C ALA A 609 -7.56 16.82 8.32
N THR A 610 -8.05 17.65 7.38
CA THR A 610 -9.50 17.73 7.12
C THR A 610 -9.99 16.57 6.26
N LEU A 611 -9.13 16.04 5.39
CA LEU A 611 -9.41 14.85 4.58
C LEU A 611 -9.52 13.64 5.49
N TYR A 612 -8.56 13.43 6.38
CA TYR A 612 -8.51 12.37 7.37
C TYR A 612 -9.76 12.43 8.29
N GLN A 613 -10.01 13.57 8.90
CA GLN A 613 -11.20 13.75 9.74
C GLN A 613 -12.49 13.35 9.02
N THR A 614 -12.63 13.66 7.73
CA THR A 614 -13.84 13.27 6.98
C THR A 614 -13.90 11.77 6.73
N LEU A 615 -12.77 11.14 6.39
CA LEU A 615 -12.71 9.69 6.22
C LEU A 615 -13.07 8.96 7.53
N GLU A 616 -12.52 9.42 8.66
CA GLU A 616 -12.79 8.88 9.99
C GLU A 616 -14.27 9.08 10.42
N GLU A 617 -14.80 10.28 10.25
CA GLU A 617 -16.19 10.62 10.67
C GLU A 617 -17.25 9.92 9.81
N THR A 618 -16.92 9.52 8.58
CA THR A 618 -17.82 8.86 7.64
C THR A 618 -17.60 7.34 7.54
N ALA A 619 -16.58 6.82 8.19
CA ALA A 619 -16.29 5.39 8.21
C ALA A 619 -17.44 4.61 8.88
N THR A 620 -17.70 3.40 8.38
CA THR A 620 -18.69 2.49 8.98
C THR A 620 -18.05 1.77 10.16
N ASP A 621 -18.50 2.09 11.38
CA ASP A 621 -18.05 1.42 12.61
C ASP A 621 -18.26 -0.09 12.51
N MET A 622 -17.19 -0.86 12.73
CA MET A 622 -17.17 -2.32 12.56
C MET A 622 -17.51 -3.08 13.84
N ASP A 623 -17.54 -2.44 14.99
CA ASP A 623 -18.01 -3.01 16.27
C ASP A 623 -19.16 -2.18 16.90
N PRO A 624 -20.36 -2.19 16.30
CA PRO A 624 -21.48 -1.41 16.79
C PRO A 624 -22.05 -1.95 18.12
N VAL A 625 -21.68 -3.16 18.54
CA VAL A 625 -22.24 -3.82 19.74
C VAL A 625 -21.30 -3.75 20.94
N ARG A 626 -20.07 -3.28 20.76
CA ARG A 626 -19.04 -3.19 21.81
C ARG A 626 -18.86 -4.49 22.61
N ASN A 627 -18.87 -5.63 21.94
CA ASN A 627 -18.55 -6.90 22.56
C ASN A 627 -17.03 -7.12 22.59
N GLY A 628 -16.27 -6.03 22.62
CA GLY A 628 -14.81 -6.03 22.58
C GLY A 628 -14.21 -7.17 23.37
N THR A 629 -13.96 -8.27 22.68
CA THR A 629 -13.10 -9.31 23.22
C THR A 629 -11.63 -8.92 23.11
N PHE A 630 -11.37 -7.71 22.57
CA PHE A 630 -10.02 -7.24 22.44
C PHE A 630 -9.92 -5.72 22.62
N ASP A 631 -10.03 -5.26 23.86
CA ASP A 631 -9.55 -3.96 24.28
C ASP A 631 -8.40 -4.18 25.30
N PRO A 632 -7.13 -3.93 24.92
CA PRO A 632 -6.04 -3.99 25.89
C PRO A 632 -6.17 -3.01 27.05
N GLY A 633 -7.18 -2.15 27.03
CA GLY A 633 -7.38 -1.16 28.06
C GLY A 633 -8.76 -0.55 28.05
N GLU A 634 -9.85 -1.38 28.12
CA GLU A 634 -11.25 -0.92 28.31
C GLU A 634 -11.36 0.56 28.73
N ASN A 635 -11.04 1.48 27.83
CA ASN A 635 -11.33 2.88 28.05
C ASN A 635 -12.38 3.29 27.03
N ASP A 636 -13.65 3.10 27.43
CA ASP A 636 -14.84 3.64 26.77
C ASP A 636 -14.78 5.16 26.44
N GLN A 637 -13.58 5.74 26.42
CA GLN A 637 -13.40 7.16 26.12
C GLN A 637 -13.50 7.51 24.65
N TYR A 638 -13.37 6.52 23.76
CA TYR A 638 -13.35 6.74 22.32
C TYR A 638 -14.59 6.09 21.68
N VAL A 639 -15.67 6.83 21.59
CA VAL A 639 -16.84 6.43 20.81
C VAL A 639 -16.42 6.34 19.33
N GLY A 640 -16.57 5.17 18.74
CA GLY A 640 -16.28 4.94 17.33
C GLY A 640 -14.81 4.69 16.98
N PHE A 641 -13.93 4.44 17.94
CA PHE A 641 -12.53 4.07 17.69
C PHE A 641 -12.11 2.88 18.55
N ASP A 642 -11.43 1.91 17.93
CA ASP A 642 -10.70 0.84 18.61
C ASP A 642 -9.35 0.55 17.93
N PHE A 643 -8.41 -0.13 18.63
CA PHE A 643 -7.07 -0.41 18.11
C PHE A 643 -6.99 -1.53 17.06
N LYS A 644 -8.09 -2.12 16.66
CA LYS A 644 -8.12 -3.16 15.62
C LYS A 644 -8.74 -2.66 14.32
N THR A 645 -9.83 -1.89 14.42
CA THR A 645 -10.63 -1.44 13.28
C THR A 645 -10.59 0.07 13.07
N GLY A 646 -9.92 0.80 13.98
CA GLY A 646 -9.87 2.25 13.93
C GLY A 646 -11.26 2.87 14.10
N PHE A 647 -11.59 3.85 13.27
CA PHE A 647 -12.91 4.43 13.14
C PHE A 647 -13.87 3.57 12.31
N GLY A 648 -13.34 2.58 11.56
CA GLY A 648 -14.13 1.62 10.82
C GLY A 648 -13.77 1.49 9.33
N PHE A 649 -14.68 0.85 8.59
CA PHE A 649 -14.52 0.59 7.17
C PHE A 649 -14.88 1.83 6.35
N VAL A 650 -14.04 2.19 5.38
CA VAL A 650 -14.21 3.39 4.55
C VAL A 650 -15.47 3.31 3.70
N ASP A 651 -16.35 4.32 3.80
CA ASP A 651 -17.48 4.57 2.92
C ASP A 651 -17.17 5.72 1.96
N ALA A 652 -16.82 5.39 0.73
CA ALA A 652 -16.45 6.38 -0.27
C ALA A 652 -17.62 7.29 -0.68
N LEU A 653 -18.85 6.76 -0.66
CA LEU A 653 -20.04 7.54 -1.01
C LEU A 653 -20.28 8.63 0.02
N GLU A 654 -20.22 8.30 1.31
CA GLU A 654 -20.42 9.26 2.38
C GLU A 654 -19.24 10.25 2.48
N ALA A 655 -17.99 9.76 2.41
CA ALA A 655 -16.78 10.60 2.46
C ALA A 655 -16.75 11.65 1.34
N VAL A 656 -17.10 11.26 0.12
CA VAL A 656 -17.20 12.20 -1.01
C VAL A 656 -18.42 13.12 -0.83
N SER A 657 -19.54 12.63 -0.27
CA SER A 657 -20.72 13.44 0.02
C SER A 657 -20.41 14.62 0.93
N GLU A 658 -19.71 14.35 2.05
CA GLU A 658 -19.34 15.34 3.06
C GLU A 658 -18.17 16.24 2.61
N THR A 659 -17.54 15.95 1.48
CA THR A 659 -16.50 16.81 0.89
C THR A 659 -17.15 17.96 0.11
N PRO A 660 -17.04 19.22 0.55
CA PRO A 660 -17.62 20.34 -0.18
C PRO A 660 -16.92 20.53 -1.53
N PRO A 661 -17.65 20.80 -2.62
CA PRO A 661 -17.04 20.98 -3.93
C PRO A 661 -16.13 22.21 -3.95
N SER A 662 -15.01 22.12 -4.64
CA SER A 662 -14.11 23.27 -4.90
C SER A 662 -14.68 24.29 -5.86
N LEU A 663 -15.71 23.91 -6.58
CA LEU A 663 -16.43 24.77 -7.52
C LEU A 663 -17.93 24.71 -7.23
N GLU A 664 -18.50 25.80 -6.72
CA GLU A 664 -19.93 25.91 -6.49
C GLU A 664 -20.60 26.58 -7.69
N VAL A 665 -21.59 25.92 -8.28
CA VAL A 665 -22.32 26.40 -9.44
C VAL A 665 -23.77 26.63 -9.05
N ARG A 666 -24.25 27.86 -9.24
CA ARG A 666 -25.65 28.27 -8.99
C ARG A 666 -26.26 28.94 -10.20
N ARG A 667 -27.56 28.99 -10.27
CA ARG A 667 -28.26 29.87 -11.20
C ARG A 667 -28.24 31.30 -10.64
N ALA A 668 -27.81 32.26 -11.47
CA ALA A 668 -27.79 33.67 -11.08
C ALA A 668 -29.19 34.28 -10.89
N SER A 669 -30.21 33.69 -11.52
CA SER A 669 -31.60 34.15 -11.42
C SER A 669 -32.56 32.98 -11.36
N GLY A 670 -33.66 33.11 -10.59
CA GLY A 670 -34.80 32.21 -10.64
C GLY A 670 -35.66 32.50 -11.86
N GLY A 671 -36.38 31.49 -12.33
CA GLY A 671 -37.27 31.56 -13.48
C GLY A 671 -37.22 30.28 -14.31
N ASP A 672 -38.14 30.16 -15.29
CA ASP A 672 -38.14 29.03 -16.20
C ASP A 672 -36.93 29.13 -17.16
N LEU A 673 -36.38 27.98 -17.51
CA LEU A 673 -35.29 27.81 -18.46
C LEU A 673 -35.86 27.28 -19.78
N PRO A 674 -36.15 28.16 -20.78
CA PRO A 674 -36.77 27.71 -22.03
C PRO A 674 -35.78 26.90 -22.86
N ALA A 675 -36.23 25.85 -23.50
CA ALA A 675 -35.47 25.08 -24.46
C ALA A 675 -34.88 25.96 -25.56
N GLY A 676 -33.59 25.82 -25.85
CA GLY A 676 -32.86 26.65 -26.81
C GLY A 676 -32.67 28.11 -26.38
N GLY A 677 -33.00 28.47 -25.15
CA GLY A 677 -32.78 29.80 -24.57
C GLY A 677 -31.38 29.99 -24.00
N GLU A 678 -31.22 30.99 -23.13
CA GLU A 678 -29.98 31.28 -22.43
C GLU A 678 -30.20 31.28 -20.92
N ALA A 679 -29.16 30.87 -20.16
CA ALA A 679 -29.12 30.96 -18.71
C ALA A 679 -27.80 31.59 -18.25
N THR A 680 -27.87 32.34 -17.15
CA THR A 680 -26.66 32.82 -16.49
C THR A 680 -26.38 31.96 -15.26
N LEU A 681 -25.19 31.35 -15.20
CA LEU A 681 -24.67 30.64 -14.07
C LEU A 681 -23.76 31.55 -13.24
N GLU A 682 -23.90 31.50 -11.95
CA GLU A 682 -22.96 32.07 -10.99
C GLU A 682 -22.01 30.94 -10.54
N VAL A 683 -20.73 31.15 -10.75
CA VAL A 683 -19.69 30.18 -10.39
C VAL A 683 -18.79 30.80 -9.34
N VAL A 684 -18.69 30.11 -8.18
CA VAL A 684 -17.76 30.43 -7.09
C VAL A 684 -16.67 29.39 -7.08
N SER A 685 -15.41 29.79 -7.30
CA SER A 685 -14.24 28.91 -7.26
C SER A 685 -13.44 29.15 -5.98
N LEU A 686 -12.92 28.09 -5.37
CA LEU A 686 -11.99 28.18 -4.25
C LEU A 686 -10.57 28.57 -4.69
N ARG A 687 -10.27 28.46 -6.01
CA ARG A 687 -9.01 28.93 -6.62
C ARG A 687 -9.30 29.88 -7.80
N PRO A 688 -9.90 31.05 -7.55
CA PRO A 688 -10.28 31.96 -8.62
C PRO A 688 -9.09 32.54 -9.37
N GLU A 689 -7.91 32.62 -8.73
CA GLU A 689 -6.66 33.11 -9.32
C GLU A 689 -6.12 32.20 -10.44
N ASP A 690 -6.46 30.92 -10.41
CA ASP A 690 -6.03 29.92 -11.41
C ASP A 690 -7.03 29.80 -12.57
N ALA A 691 -8.15 30.53 -12.52
CA ALA A 691 -9.20 30.40 -13.52
C ALA A 691 -8.89 31.24 -14.78
N GLU A 692 -8.62 30.57 -15.89
CA GLU A 692 -8.52 31.18 -17.22
C GLU A 692 -9.85 31.05 -17.98
N GLN A 693 -10.46 29.89 -17.91
CA GLN A 693 -11.69 29.55 -18.61
C GLN A 693 -12.59 28.64 -17.77
N PHE A 694 -13.88 28.67 -18.03
CA PHE A 694 -14.83 27.64 -17.62
C PHE A 694 -15.42 26.95 -18.85
N VAL A 695 -15.38 25.61 -18.84
CA VAL A 695 -16.05 24.79 -19.86
C VAL A 695 -17.34 24.24 -19.26
N VAL A 696 -18.45 24.52 -19.91
CA VAL A 696 -19.77 24.04 -19.50
C VAL A 696 -20.27 23.02 -20.50
N ALA A 697 -20.71 21.89 -20.00
CA ALA A 697 -21.28 20.79 -20.79
C ALA A 697 -22.55 20.25 -20.12
N ALA A 698 -23.48 19.75 -20.91
CA ALA A 698 -24.74 19.21 -20.44
C ALA A 698 -24.92 17.75 -20.77
N CYS A 699 -25.55 17.02 -19.88
CA CYS A 699 -25.97 15.65 -20.10
C CYS A 699 -27.45 15.48 -19.77
N PRO A 700 -28.24 14.78 -20.61
CA PRO A 700 -29.65 14.52 -20.36
C PRO A 700 -29.85 13.59 -19.14
N GLY A 701 -30.62 14.04 -18.15
CA GLY A 701 -30.86 13.31 -16.90
C GLY A 701 -29.80 13.55 -15.84
N SER A 702 -29.66 12.63 -14.90
CA SER A 702 -28.51 12.55 -14.00
C SER A 702 -27.44 11.71 -14.69
N CYS A 703 -26.34 12.32 -15.03
CA CYS A 703 -25.23 11.66 -15.69
C CYS A 703 -24.07 11.48 -14.74
N GLY A 704 -23.44 10.30 -14.84
CA GLY A 704 -22.09 10.11 -14.33
C GLY A 704 -21.08 10.97 -15.07
N ILE A 705 -19.89 11.10 -14.52
CA ILE A 705 -18.83 11.99 -15.01
C ILE A 705 -18.19 11.53 -16.30
N ALA A 706 -18.42 10.30 -16.77
CA ALA A 706 -17.79 9.83 -18.00
C ALA A 706 -17.94 10.90 -19.11
N ASP A 707 -16.82 11.43 -19.56
CA ASP A 707 -16.74 12.54 -20.53
C ASP A 707 -17.54 12.30 -21.83
N ALA A 708 -17.80 11.02 -22.13
CA ALA A 708 -18.53 10.62 -23.32
C ALA A 708 -20.00 11.02 -23.32
N ASP A 709 -20.59 11.30 -22.17
CA ASP A 709 -22.03 11.55 -22.03
C ASP A 709 -22.38 13.05 -21.96
N TYR A 710 -21.39 13.94 -21.97
CA TYR A 710 -21.60 15.38 -21.88
C TYR A 710 -21.40 16.08 -23.22
N ASP A 711 -22.46 16.68 -23.72
CA ASP A 711 -22.40 17.54 -24.90
C ASP A 711 -21.87 18.93 -24.51
N PRO A 712 -20.82 19.45 -25.14
CA PRO A 712 -20.30 20.77 -24.83
C PRO A 712 -21.31 21.84 -25.16
N LEU A 713 -21.62 22.76 -24.22
CA LEU A 713 -22.53 23.87 -24.39
C LEU A 713 -21.78 25.18 -24.62
N ALA A 714 -20.81 25.49 -23.77
CA ALA A 714 -20.13 26.78 -23.80
C ALA A 714 -18.70 26.68 -23.24
N THR A 715 -17.87 27.65 -23.69
CA THR A 715 -16.58 27.93 -23.05
C THR A 715 -16.53 29.43 -22.75
N ALA A 716 -16.33 29.79 -21.50
CA ALA A 716 -16.28 31.20 -21.07
C ALA A 716 -14.86 31.55 -20.59
N ASN A 717 -14.25 32.56 -21.22
CA ASN A 717 -12.98 33.12 -20.77
C ASN A 717 -13.22 34.09 -19.59
N VAL A 718 -12.51 33.87 -18.49
CA VAL A 718 -12.63 34.62 -17.24
C VAL A 718 -11.31 35.22 -16.77
N GLU A 719 -10.24 35.10 -17.56
CA GLU A 719 -8.93 35.67 -17.27
C GLU A 719 -9.07 37.17 -16.92
N GLY A 720 -8.54 37.54 -15.75
CA GLY A 720 -8.58 38.93 -15.26
C GLY A 720 -9.95 39.37 -14.68
N LYS A 721 -10.92 38.46 -14.57
CA LYS A 721 -12.21 38.73 -13.89
C LYS A 721 -12.11 38.35 -12.42
N SER A 722 -12.99 38.91 -11.59
CA SER A 722 -13.10 38.59 -10.17
C SER A 722 -14.31 37.71 -9.89
N PRO A 723 -14.23 36.76 -8.92
CA PRO A 723 -15.37 35.97 -8.51
C PRO A 723 -16.43 36.79 -7.78
N PRO A 724 -17.73 36.40 -7.76
CA PRO A 724 -18.22 35.23 -8.47
C PRO A 724 -18.23 35.44 -9.99
N PHE A 725 -17.95 34.40 -10.76
CA PHE A 725 -17.94 34.47 -12.22
C PHE A 725 -19.34 34.24 -12.77
N MET A 726 -19.79 35.19 -13.64
CA MET A 726 -21.08 35.09 -14.29
C MET A 726 -20.87 34.53 -15.70
N LEU A 727 -21.47 33.37 -15.98
CA LEU A 727 -21.34 32.65 -17.23
C LEU A 727 -22.69 32.60 -17.95
N ASP A 728 -22.82 33.28 -19.08
CA ASP A 728 -23.97 33.15 -19.96
C ASP A 728 -23.78 31.93 -20.87
N ILE A 729 -24.67 30.96 -20.76
CA ILE A 729 -24.62 29.69 -21.47
C ILE A 729 -25.89 29.48 -22.30
N PRO A 730 -25.80 28.91 -23.52
CA PRO A 730 -26.96 28.41 -24.22
C PRO A 730 -27.53 27.20 -23.49
N LEU A 731 -28.83 27.04 -23.49
CA LEU A 731 -29.53 25.88 -22.97
C LEU A 731 -29.75 24.83 -24.07
N PRO A 732 -29.86 23.55 -23.72
CA PRO A 732 -30.22 22.51 -24.66
C PRO A 732 -31.53 22.83 -25.40
N GLU A 733 -31.59 22.50 -26.69
CA GLU A 733 -32.79 22.69 -27.51
C GLU A 733 -33.96 21.81 -27.12
N GLU A 734 -33.65 20.68 -26.42
CA GLU A 734 -34.68 19.76 -25.98
C GLU A 734 -35.04 20.01 -24.52
N ALA A 735 -36.35 20.03 -24.25
CA ALA A 735 -36.83 20.11 -22.87
C ALA A 735 -36.56 18.82 -22.07
N GLY A 736 -36.25 18.95 -20.81
CA GLY A 736 -35.94 17.82 -19.92
C GLY A 736 -35.12 18.23 -18.71
N ARG A 737 -34.77 17.25 -17.93
CA ARG A 737 -33.82 17.40 -16.82
C ARG A 737 -32.41 17.17 -17.36
N TYR A 738 -31.49 18.05 -17.01
CA TYR A 738 -30.11 18.02 -17.40
C TYR A 738 -29.21 18.18 -16.18
N THR A 739 -28.07 17.54 -16.21
CA THR A 739 -26.94 17.86 -15.34
C THR A 739 -25.96 18.72 -16.14
N LEU A 740 -25.73 19.95 -15.69
CA LEU A 740 -24.69 20.83 -16.22
C LEU A 740 -23.40 20.56 -15.44
N ARG A 741 -22.33 20.28 -16.15
CA ARG A 741 -20.99 20.19 -15.58
C ARG A 741 -20.20 21.43 -15.97
N VAL A 742 -19.63 22.11 -14.96
CA VAL A 742 -18.76 23.27 -15.17
C VAL A 742 -17.36 22.86 -14.73
N ARG A 743 -16.38 23.00 -15.61
CA ARG A 743 -14.96 22.73 -15.32
C ARG A 743 -14.16 24.02 -15.42
N GLN A 744 -13.28 24.24 -14.43
CA GLN A 744 -12.29 25.31 -14.46
C GLN A 744 -11.05 24.82 -15.21
N VAL A 745 -10.54 25.64 -16.13
CA VAL A 745 -9.33 25.41 -16.93
C VAL A 745 -8.33 26.52 -16.66
N GLY A 746 -7.08 26.17 -16.37
CA GLY A 746 -5.98 27.10 -16.16
C GLY A 746 -4.73 26.37 -15.65
N GLY A 747 -3.54 26.92 -15.92
CA GLY A 747 -2.26 26.53 -15.30
C GLY A 747 -1.77 25.09 -15.41
N GLY A 748 -2.44 24.21 -16.16
CA GLY A 748 -2.04 22.78 -16.25
C GLY A 748 -3.19 21.80 -16.46
N GLY A 749 -4.38 22.25 -16.77
CA GLY A 749 -5.53 21.41 -17.13
C GLY A 749 -6.78 21.64 -16.27
N PRO A 750 -7.90 20.98 -16.58
CA PRO A 750 -9.14 21.13 -15.85
C PRO A 750 -9.05 20.44 -14.49
N ARG A 751 -8.81 21.21 -13.44
CA ARG A 751 -8.62 20.68 -12.08
C ARG A 751 -9.84 20.80 -11.17
N LEU A 752 -10.75 21.74 -11.45
CA LEU A 752 -11.93 21.96 -10.63
C LEU A 752 -13.20 21.74 -11.43
N ALA A 753 -14.14 21.00 -10.88
CA ALA A 753 -15.43 20.78 -11.49
C ALA A 753 -16.57 20.94 -10.47
N GLY A 754 -17.70 21.46 -10.93
CA GLY A 754 -18.93 21.52 -10.18
C GLY A 754 -20.11 21.14 -11.08
N THR A 755 -21.19 20.63 -10.50
CA THR A 755 -22.38 20.24 -11.22
C THR A 755 -23.60 21.01 -10.75
N LEU A 756 -24.55 21.23 -11.65
CA LEU A 756 -25.84 21.85 -11.38
C LEU A 756 -26.94 21.13 -12.15
N GLU A 757 -27.90 20.57 -11.43
CA GLU A 757 -29.12 20.07 -12.08
C GLU A 757 -30.05 21.18 -12.50
N VAL A 758 -30.47 21.15 -13.77
CA VAL A 758 -31.43 22.13 -14.33
C VAL A 758 -32.56 21.38 -15.03
N THR A 759 -33.74 22.00 -14.99
CA THR A 759 -34.87 21.56 -15.78
C THR A 759 -35.12 22.58 -16.90
N VAL A 760 -34.96 22.15 -18.13
CA VAL A 760 -35.26 22.98 -19.33
C VAL A 760 -36.73 22.74 -19.71
N ALA A 761 -37.53 23.81 -19.76
CA ALA A 761 -38.98 23.73 -19.93
C ALA A 761 -39.38 23.89 -21.40
N LEU A 762 -40.43 23.20 -21.77
CA LEU A 762 -41.17 23.50 -23.02
C LEU A 762 -42.05 24.72 -22.82
N ALA A 763 -42.45 25.36 -23.93
CA ALA A 763 -43.55 26.31 -23.91
C ALA A 763 -44.85 25.66 -23.38
N GLU A 764 -45.74 26.43 -22.73
CA GLU A 764 -46.89 25.91 -21.96
C GLU A 764 -47.81 24.92 -22.72
N GLU A 765 -47.77 24.90 -24.07
CA GLU A 765 -48.61 24.05 -24.95
C GLU A 765 -47.76 22.93 -25.64
N ASP A 766 -46.48 22.76 -25.32
CA ASP A 766 -45.59 21.88 -26.06
C ASP A 766 -45.30 20.54 -25.32
N PHE A 767 -44.89 19.59 -26.11
CA PHE A 767 -44.30 18.31 -25.67
C PHE A 767 -43.19 17.90 -26.62
N ALA A 768 -42.31 17.02 -26.19
CA ALA A 768 -41.28 16.42 -27.02
C ALA A 768 -41.28 14.90 -26.87
N LEU A 769 -41.37 14.19 -28.02
CA LEU A 769 -41.17 12.76 -28.09
C LEU A 769 -40.00 12.48 -29.02
N ARG A 770 -38.97 11.81 -28.55
CA ARG A 770 -37.76 11.44 -29.30
C ARG A 770 -37.35 10.02 -29.04
N LEU A 771 -36.78 9.39 -30.05
CA LEU A 771 -36.11 8.11 -29.89
C LEU A 771 -34.78 8.33 -29.13
N ASP A 772 -34.57 7.60 -28.04
CA ASP A 772 -33.45 7.75 -27.10
C ASP A 772 -32.75 6.39 -26.86
N GLY A 773 -32.62 5.60 -27.88
CA GLY A 773 -32.00 4.28 -27.87
C GLY A 773 -31.61 3.85 -29.27
N PRO A 774 -30.94 2.69 -29.39
CA PRO A 774 -30.49 2.21 -30.69
C PRO A 774 -31.65 2.05 -31.70
N ASN A 775 -31.43 2.50 -32.93
CA ASN A 775 -32.38 2.33 -34.04
C ASN A 775 -31.61 2.21 -35.38
N PRO A 776 -31.50 1.03 -35.98
CA PRO A 776 -32.21 -0.23 -35.61
C PRO A 776 -31.78 -0.84 -34.29
N PHE A 777 -32.68 -1.58 -33.60
CA PHE A 777 -32.41 -2.27 -32.35
C PHE A 777 -32.60 -3.80 -32.51
N GLN A 778 -31.94 -4.59 -31.62
CA GLN A 778 -32.03 -6.05 -31.62
C GLN A 778 -32.82 -6.58 -30.43
N GLU A 779 -32.53 -6.10 -29.22
CA GLU A 779 -33.15 -6.55 -27.98
C GLU A 779 -34.16 -5.56 -27.43
N HIS A 780 -33.77 -4.32 -27.33
CA HIS A 780 -34.61 -3.24 -26.80
C HIS A 780 -34.19 -1.87 -27.32
N THR A 781 -35.14 -0.95 -27.31
CA THR A 781 -34.90 0.49 -27.50
C THR A 781 -35.82 1.27 -26.56
N ARG A 782 -35.62 2.58 -26.44
CA ARG A 782 -36.44 3.45 -25.62
C ARG A 782 -36.75 4.77 -26.32
N LEU A 783 -37.88 5.34 -25.94
CA LEU A 783 -38.29 6.68 -26.37
C LEU A 783 -38.30 7.58 -25.11
N ARG A 784 -37.89 8.81 -25.29
CA ARG A 784 -37.90 9.86 -24.27
C ARG A 784 -39.08 10.79 -24.56
N LEU A 785 -39.91 10.98 -23.52
CA LEU A 785 -41.05 11.89 -23.55
C LEU A 785 -40.84 12.98 -22.50
N VAL A 786 -41.07 14.23 -22.88
CA VAL A 786 -41.21 15.39 -21.97
C VAL A 786 -42.53 16.09 -22.32
N ALA A 787 -43.33 16.45 -21.33
CA ALA A 787 -44.55 17.20 -21.47
C ALA A 787 -44.46 18.52 -20.65
N ALA A 788 -44.94 19.64 -21.16
CA ALA A 788 -44.91 20.91 -20.46
C ALA A 788 -45.79 20.93 -19.21
N MET A 789 -46.81 20.10 -19.15
CA MET A 789 -47.71 19.95 -18.01
C MET A 789 -47.80 18.53 -17.49
N GLU A 790 -48.08 18.38 -16.19
CA GLU A 790 -48.36 17.07 -15.61
C GLU A 790 -49.62 16.46 -16.20
N GLN A 791 -49.51 15.27 -16.76
CA GLN A 791 -50.64 14.60 -17.43
C GLN A 791 -50.49 13.09 -17.45
N THR A 792 -51.56 12.39 -17.81
CA THR A 792 -51.59 10.96 -17.98
C THR A 792 -51.36 10.61 -19.44
N VAL A 793 -50.38 9.73 -19.73
CA VAL A 793 -50.03 9.33 -21.10
C VAL A 793 -50.30 7.83 -21.32
N ARG A 794 -50.54 7.51 -22.59
CA ARG A 794 -50.68 6.16 -23.06
C ARG A 794 -49.76 5.98 -24.29
N ALA A 795 -49.00 4.90 -24.32
CA ALA A 795 -48.14 4.53 -25.44
C ALA A 795 -48.54 3.16 -26.03
N VAL A 796 -48.74 3.13 -27.38
CA VAL A 796 -49.20 1.96 -28.11
C VAL A 796 -48.29 1.69 -29.30
N LEU A 797 -47.88 0.42 -29.46
CA LEU A 797 -47.08 -0.06 -30.59
C LEU A 797 -47.98 -0.54 -31.74
N TYR A 798 -47.67 -0.06 -32.97
CA TYR A 798 -48.32 -0.46 -34.22
C TYR A 798 -47.31 -1.04 -35.19
N ASP A 799 -47.76 -1.93 -36.07
CA ASP A 799 -46.98 -2.41 -37.23
C ASP A 799 -47.04 -1.42 -38.41
N ALA A 800 -46.25 -1.69 -39.44
CA ALA A 800 -46.21 -0.90 -40.65
C ALA A 800 -47.54 -0.80 -41.41
N ARG A 801 -48.52 -1.62 -41.06
CA ARG A 801 -49.89 -1.60 -41.64
C ARG A 801 -50.89 -0.88 -40.73
N GLY A 802 -50.41 -0.23 -39.65
CA GLY A 802 -51.24 0.46 -38.67
C GLY A 802 -52.03 -0.45 -37.73
N ARG A 803 -51.75 -1.76 -37.70
CA ARG A 803 -52.40 -2.67 -36.75
C ARG A 803 -51.76 -2.54 -35.38
N ARG A 804 -52.61 -2.40 -34.37
CA ARG A 804 -52.15 -2.36 -32.97
C ARG A 804 -51.49 -3.71 -32.58
N ILE A 805 -50.29 -3.69 -32.10
CA ILE A 805 -49.53 -4.87 -31.66
C ILE A 805 -49.65 -5.05 -30.16
N LYS A 806 -49.26 -4.04 -29.37
CA LYS A 806 -49.35 -4.07 -27.91
C LYS A 806 -49.41 -2.66 -27.31
N THR A 807 -49.92 -2.55 -26.10
CA THR A 807 -49.80 -1.32 -25.30
C THR A 807 -48.50 -1.41 -24.52
N LEU A 808 -47.66 -0.36 -24.63
CA LEU A 808 -46.41 -0.24 -23.92
C LEU A 808 -46.60 0.41 -22.54
N VAL A 809 -47.45 1.45 -22.51
CA VAL A 809 -47.81 2.20 -21.30
C VAL A 809 -49.33 2.45 -21.35
N GLU A 810 -50.00 2.20 -20.23
CA GLU A 810 -51.43 2.47 -20.09
C GLU A 810 -51.66 3.34 -18.85
N GLY A 811 -51.97 4.64 -19.06
CA GLY A 811 -52.34 5.53 -18.00
C GLY A 811 -51.21 5.93 -17.02
N ARG A 812 -50.00 6.08 -17.52
CA ARG A 812 -48.86 6.54 -16.69
C ARG A 812 -48.91 8.05 -16.52
N GLN A 813 -48.79 8.51 -15.25
CA GLN A 813 -48.62 9.93 -14.94
C GLN A 813 -47.21 10.35 -15.32
N VAL A 814 -47.11 11.43 -16.09
CA VAL A 814 -45.85 12.13 -16.41
C VAL A 814 -45.85 13.50 -15.73
N GLN A 815 -44.74 13.86 -15.15
CA GLN A 815 -44.58 15.15 -14.46
C GLN A 815 -44.22 16.25 -15.49
N ALA A 816 -44.61 17.49 -15.23
CA ALA A 816 -44.25 18.63 -16.04
C ALA A 816 -42.73 18.81 -16.17
N ASN A 817 -42.25 19.02 -17.38
CA ASN A 817 -40.86 19.26 -17.74
C ASN A 817 -39.86 18.18 -17.20
N ARG A 818 -40.35 16.95 -17.01
CA ARG A 818 -39.51 15.79 -16.62
C ARG A 818 -39.42 14.77 -17.73
N GLN A 819 -38.25 14.25 -17.97
CA GLN A 819 -38.03 13.15 -18.91
C GLN A 819 -38.69 11.88 -18.40
N THR A 820 -39.48 11.25 -19.27
CA THR A 820 -40.13 9.97 -19.01
C THR A 820 -39.73 8.98 -20.11
N PHE A 821 -39.16 7.84 -19.73
CA PHE A 821 -38.74 6.84 -20.71
C PHE A 821 -39.81 5.79 -20.92
N ILE A 822 -40.04 5.44 -22.19
CA ILE A 822 -40.93 4.39 -22.65
C ILE A 822 -40.08 3.30 -23.32
N ARG A 823 -39.94 2.15 -22.67
CA ARG A 823 -39.10 1.04 -23.13
C ARG A 823 -39.90 0.15 -24.10
N LEU A 824 -39.28 -0.19 -25.22
CA LEU A 824 -39.75 -1.18 -26.19
C LEU A 824 -38.75 -2.36 -26.25
N ALA A 825 -39.19 -3.54 -25.84
CA ALA A 825 -38.43 -4.78 -25.97
C ALA A 825 -38.85 -5.55 -27.22
N ALA A 826 -37.89 -6.17 -27.89
CA ALA A 826 -38.06 -6.96 -29.13
C ALA A 826 -38.85 -8.25 -28.96
N GLY A 827 -38.97 -8.79 -27.76
CA GLY A 827 -39.56 -10.09 -27.47
C GLY A 827 -40.93 -10.31 -28.13
N GLY A 828 -41.00 -11.32 -28.99
CA GLY A 828 -42.20 -11.73 -29.71
C GLY A 828 -42.56 -10.84 -30.93
N LEU A 829 -41.71 -9.90 -31.31
CA LEU A 829 -41.88 -9.07 -32.51
C LEU A 829 -41.00 -9.61 -33.65
N ALA A 830 -41.43 -9.54 -34.88
CA ALA A 830 -40.62 -9.89 -36.06
C ALA A 830 -39.78 -8.68 -36.51
N SER A 831 -38.66 -8.93 -37.22
CA SER A 831 -37.88 -7.85 -37.84
C SER A 831 -38.80 -6.97 -38.72
N GLY A 832 -38.67 -5.65 -38.59
CA GLY A 832 -39.51 -4.71 -39.34
C GLY A 832 -39.59 -3.33 -38.74
N VAL A 833 -40.33 -2.45 -39.44
CA VAL A 833 -40.60 -1.09 -38.94
C VAL A 833 -41.86 -1.11 -38.09
N TYR A 834 -41.79 -0.48 -36.96
CA TYR A 834 -42.91 -0.28 -36.02
C TYR A 834 -43.08 1.21 -35.71
N PHE A 835 -44.23 1.57 -35.21
CA PHE A 835 -44.59 2.91 -34.82
C PHE A 835 -45.06 2.92 -33.36
N VAL A 836 -44.43 3.74 -32.54
CA VAL A 836 -44.90 3.98 -31.16
C VAL A 836 -45.69 5.27 -31.14
N ARG A 837 -46.97 5.17 -30.86
CA ARG A 837 -47.87 6.34 -30.71
C ARG A 837 -48.05 6.63 -29.24
N VAL A 838 -47.70 7.84 -28.81
CA VAL A 838 -47.90 8.34 -27.45
C VAL A 838 -49.04 9.36 -27.49
N THR A 839 -50.03 9.22 -26.62
CA THR A 839 -51.19 10.10 -26.51
C THR A 839 -51.23 10.60 -25.06
N GLY A 840 -51.24 11.92 -24.88
CA GLY A 840 -51.50 12.63 -23.65
C GLY A 840 -52.88 13.23 -23.61
N ALA A 841 -53.11 14.21 -22.70
CA ALA A 841 -54.38 14.94 -22.63
C ALA A 841 -54.61 15.82 -23.87
N ASP A 842 -53.54 16.51 -24.28
CA ASP A 842 -53.59 17.55 -25.32
C ASP A 842 -52.68 17.26 -26.54
N PHE A 843 -52.00 16.10 -26.58
CA PHE A 843 -51.12 15.74 -27.67
C PHE A 843 -51.26 14.29 -28.13
N MET A 844 -50.88 14.03 -29.37
CA MET A 844 -50.71 12.69 -29.92
C MET A 844 -49.53 12.70 -30.89
N GLU A 845 -48.49 11.97 -30.58
CA GLU A 845 -47.25 11.89 -31.38
C GLU A 845 -46.89 10.46 -31.70
N THR A 846 -46.16 10.25 -32.80
CA THR A 846 -45.78 8.93 -33.27
C THR A 846 -44.31 8.92 -33.70
N GLU A 847 -43.55 8.04 -33.13
CA GLU A 847 -42.14 7.79 -33.46
C GLU A 847 -41.99 6.41 -34.16
N SER A 848 -41.09 6.36 -35.15
CA SER A 848 -40.76 5.13 -35.84
C SER A 848 -39.54 4.41 -35.25
N VAL A 849 -39.61 3.10 -35.10
CA VAL A 849 -38.54 2.26 -34.62
C VAL A 849 -38.33 1.04 -35.52
N VAL A 850 -37.09 0.66 -35.74
CA VAL A 850 -36.72 -0.45 -36.62
C VAL A 850 -36.11 -1.59 -35.79
N LEU A 851 -36.75 -2.75 -35.81
CA LEU A 851 -36.26 -3.99 -35.19
C LEU A 851 -35.54 -4.85 -36.23
N VAL A 852 -34.33 -5.28 -35.91
CA VAL A 852 -33.53 -6.22 -36.71
C VAL A 852 -33.12 -7.37 -35.80
N GLN A 853 -33.64 -8.58 -36.08
CA GLN A 853 -33.27 -9.83 -35.40
C GLN A 853 -32.27 -10.61 -36.20
#